data_68635403dbbe37b346cffea00ba23dff
#
_entry.id   68635403dbbe37b346cffea00ba23dff
#
_cell.length_a   1.000
_cell.length_b   1.000
_cell.length_c   1.000
_cell.angle_alpha   90.00
_cell.angle_beta   90.00
_cell.angle_gamma   90.00
#
_symmetry.space_group_name_H-M   'P 1'
#
loop_
_entity.id
_entity.type
_entity.pdbx_description
1 polymer ?
#
loop_
_entity_poly.entity_id
_entity_poly.type
_entity_poly.pdbx_seq_one_letter_code
_entity_poly.pdbx_strand_id
1 'polypeptide(L)'
;MKTPSNNSHKSLLNLASIRRTVGVVFIATSLSACGGGGGGAGGSAAPTPTPTPTPADNTPVAVDDSFTIDQDTALNADISANDSGLEDTPVTYSLDSAATNGTAAVNANGTATYTPNSGYSGSDSFIYTVVDADGDSATATVTIEVIADSTAFSWPAVNSVVTEDVDAAVAIILAEMTLAEKVGQMVQAEISEVSAAQVRDYNLGSVLNGGGSWPNGKNSSLADWVNLADSYYQASTDTSDGGVGVPLIWGTDAVHGHNNVIGATIFPHNIGLGAANNPSLMRQIGEATALEVAATGIDWVFAPTLAVVRNDSWGRTYEGYSEDPEIVKAYAGEIVTGLQGDSSDRFGPGHVIATAKHFIGDGGTQNGVDQGNTVVTEAELRDIHGQGYLTALAAGAQTVMASYNSWNGSKLHGNQYLLTDVLKQQMGFDGFVIGDWNGHGQVPGCGDAECAQAIMAGVDMIMVPFAWQSFIANTIAQVENGTISLSRIDDAVTRILRVKLRAGFADKVKPSERTHANNSTLIGAAAHRTIARQAVRESLVLLKNSDNILPLAPNASVLVAGSGANNIGQQSGGWTITWQGTGNSNSNFPGATSIYAGIQSAVNAAGGTTSLSANGSFTGTAPDVAIVVFGESPYAEGVGDLNSLEYQPGNKSDLALLQSLRDQNIPVVSIFLTGRPLWVNAELNASNAFVAAWLPGTEGAGIADVIFKTSAGATHHDFSGKLSFSWPNSADQLAVNRNDSTYDPLFAYGFGLTYQDTDSLGDNLDTSGSGGSQSDVVFSVPGTIEAELYAAMNGIQTEASTDSGGGTGGGRNIGYVDTGDWLQYNIDVQTPGSYLIEYRVASDLGSSGFATLINGTEIDRQSVPNTGGWQNWVTQSATVDLQAGEQVLRINALGPSWNLNWIRLSVSN
;
A
#
# COMPACT_ATOMS: atom_id res chain seq x y z
N MET A 1 47.48 -25.65 7.88
CA MET A 1 46.85 -26.64 8.75
C MET A 1 46.87 -26.11 10.18
N LYS A 2 45.90 -25.45 10.63
CA LYS A 2 45.51 -25.24 12.00
C LYS A 2 44.05 -24.84 11.98
N THR A 3 43.19 -25.66 12.52
CA THR A 3 41.77 -25.49 12.68
C THR A 3 41.48 -24.31 13.61
N PRO A 4 40.51 -23.41 13.32
CA PRO A 4 40.00 -22.50 14.32
C PRO A 4 38.93 -23.24 15.15
N SER A 5 39.08 -23.17 16.43
CA SER A 5 38.17 -23.71 17.44
C SER A 5 36.90 -22.86 17.52
N ASN A 6 35.77 -23.54 17.53
CA ASN A 6 34.43 -23.07 17.85
C ASN A 6 34.40 -22.29 19.18
N ASN A 7 34.10 -21.02 19.14
CA ASN A 7 33.89 -20.16 20.30
C ASN A 7 32.62 -19.30 20.17
N SER A 8 31.52 -19.89 19.70
CA SER A 8 30.23 -19.19 19.52
C SER A 8 29.21 -19.40 20.65
N HIS A 9 29.59 -20.02 21.78
CA HIS A 9 28.67 -20.31 22.88
C HIS A 9 28.88 -19.51 24.16
N LYS A 10 29.66 -18.42 24.18
CA LYS A 10 29.92 -17.65 25.39
C LYS A 10 29.31 -16.24 25.49
N SER A 11 28.70 -15.70 24.41
CA SER A 11 28.14 -14.34 24.49
C SER A 11 26.71 -14.28 25.06
N LEU A 12 25.93 -15.35 24.96
CA LEU A 12 24.56 -15.41 25.49
C LEU A 12 24.44 -15.38 27.02
N LEU A 13 25.54 -15.48 27.74
CA LEU A 13 25.54 -15.51 29.21
C LEU A 13 25.78 -14.15 29.89
N ASN A 14 26.09 -13.09 29.15
CA ASN A 14 26.35 -11.78 29.75
C ASN A 14 25.12 -10.88 29.98
N LEU A 15 23.97 -11.16 29.35
CA LEU A 15 22.72 -10.47 29.65
C LEU A 15 22.03 -10.94 30.93
N ALA A 16 22.47 -12.07 31.52
CA ALA A 16 21.87 -12.63 32.73
C ALA A 16 22.48 -12.12 34.04
N SER A 17 23.40 -11.14 34.03
CA SER A 17 24.14 -10.71 35.25
C SER A 17 23.62 -9.44 35.95
N ILE A 18 22.47 -8.90 35.53
CA ILE A 18 21.82 -7.82 36.27
C ILE A 18 20.87 -8.41 37.31
N ARG A 19 21.46 -8.84 38.44
CA ARG A 19 20.66 -9.22 39.62
C ARG A 19 20.24 -7.98 40.38
N ARG A 20 18.93 -7.65 40.35
CA ARG A 20 18.33 -6.83 41.41
C ARG A 20 17.94 -7.72 42.58
N THR A 21 18.49 -7.46 43.73
CA THR A 21 18.11 -8.08 45.02
C THR A 21 16.80 -7.42 45.47
N VAL A 22 15.67 -8.10 45.34
CA VAL A 22 14.39 -7.68 45.93
C VAL A 22 14.12 -8.56 47.15
N GLY A 23 14.09 -7.93 48.32
CA GLY A 23 13.72 -8.57 49.59
C GLY A 23 12.24 -8.92 49.63
N VAL A 24 11.94 -10.18 49.82
CA VAL A 24 10.58 -10.70 49.99
C VAL A 24 10.18 -10.51 51.43
N VAL A 25 9.14 -9.72 51.71
CA VAL A 25 8.45 -9.67 53.00
C VAL A 25 7.22 -10.55 52.90
N PHE A 26 7.23 -11.68 53.66
CA PHE A 26 6.05 -12.51 53.85
C PHE A 26 5.15 -11.90 54.90
N ILE A 27 3.88 -11.60 54.62
CA ILE A 27 2.85 -11.43 55.60
C ILE A 27 1.85 -12.59 55.48
N ALA A 28 1.89 -13.43 56.52
CA ALA A 28 0.91 -14.50 56.75
C ALA A 28 -0.29 -13.94 57.53
N THR A 29 -1.47 -14.12 56.98
CA THR A 29 -2.72 -13.93 57.74
C THR A 29 -3.45 -15.28 57.82
N SER A 30 -3.63 -15.69 59.04
CA SER A 30 -4.24 -16.93 59.48
C SER A 30 -5.76 -16.93 59.43
N LEU A 31 -6.33 -18.05 59.00
CA LEU A 31 -7.74 -18.42 59.20
C LEU A 31 -7.97 -18.71 60.71
N SER A 32 -9.14 -18.28 61.22
CA SER A 32 -9.70 -18.84 62.44
C SER A 32 -11.20 -19.06 62.27
N ALA A 33 -11.56 -20.33 62.34
CA ALA A 33 -12.96 -20.80 62.50
C ALA A 33 -13.24 -21.07 63.96
N CYS A 34 -14.46 -20.82 64.41
CA CYS A 34 -15.13 -21.38 65.60
C CYS A 34 -16.60 -20.87 65.58
N GLY A 35 -17.68 -21.59 65.72
CA GLY A 35 -17.95 -22.85 66.31
C GLY A 35 -18.77 -22.71 67.59
N GLY A 36 -20.03 -23.24 67.64
CA GLY A 36 -20.81 -23.65 68.79
C GLY A 36 -21.89 -22.64 69.21
N GLY A 37 -23.16 -22.96 69.51
CA GLY A 37 -23.79 -24.10 69.98
C GLY A 37 -24.70 -23.85 71.20
N GLY A 38 -25.91 -24.38 71.19
CA GLY A 38 -26.71 -24.57 72.42
C GLY A 38 -28.00 -23.68 72.44
N GLY A 39 -29.22 -24.14 72.41
CA GLY A 39 -29.93 -25.16 73.12
C GLY A 39 -30.96 -24.57 74.09
N GLY A 40 -32.24 -24.96 73.97
CA GLY A 40 -33.20 -24.60 75.00
C GLY A 40 -34.70 -24.74 74.64
N ALA A 41 -35.34 -25.62 75.25
CA ALA A 41 -36.62 -26.28 75.00
C ALA A 41 -37.91 -25.45 75.36
N GLY A 42 -39.00 -25.84 74.74
CA GLY A 42 -40.23 -26.08 75.36
C GLY A 42 -41.44 -25.22 75.11
N GLY A 43 -42.48 -25.85 74.53
CA GLY A 43 -43.82 -25.28 74.63
C GLY A 43 -44.79 -25.68 73.55
N SER A 44 -45.56 -26.74 73.80
CA SER A 44 -46.59 -27.32 72.97
C SER A 44 -47.89 -26.41 72.99
N ALA A 45 -48.46 -26.17 71.82
CA ALA A 45 -49.83 -25.78 71.63
C ALA A 45 -50.35 -26.33 70.27
N ALA A 46 -51.59 -26.83 70.32
CA ALA A 46 -52.24 -27.63 69.28
C ALA A 46 -52.62 -26.89 68.01
N PRO A 47 -52.92 -27.61 66.89
CA PRO A 47 -52.84 -27.15 65.50
C PRO A 47 -54.05 -26.36 65.04
N THR A 48 -53.76 -25.24 64.38
CA THR A 48 -54.70 -24.54 63.51
C THR A 48 -54.48 -25.07 62.07
N PRO A 49 -55.52 -25.19 61.25
CA PRO A 49 -55.38 -25.71 59.91
C PRO A 49 -54.43 -24.81 59.02
N THR A 50 -53.46 -25.43 58.50
CA THR A 50 -52.49 -24.86 57.59
C THR A 50 -53.19 -24.34 56.31
N PRO A 51 -53.02 -23.10 55.85
CA PRO A 51 -53.35 -22.72 54.50
C PRO A 51 -52.42 -23.47 53.59
N THR A 52 -52.95 -23.94 52.46
CA THR A 52 -52.21 -24.52 51.34
C THR A 52 -51.08 -23.50 50.95
N PRO A 53 -49.83 -23.94 50.88
CA PRO A 53 -48.78 -22.98 50.41
C PRO A 53 -49.13 -22.57 49.00
N THR A 54 -49.22 -21.30 48.75
CA THR A 54 -49.10 -20.73 47.38
C THR A 54 -47.79 -21.23 46.83
N PRO A 55 -47.75 -21.76 45.58
CA PRO A 55 -46.49 -22.07 44.94
C PRO A 55 -45.53 -20.89 45.10
N ALA A 56 -44.29 -21.17 45.37
CA ALA A 56 -43.29 -20.13 45.38
C ALA A 56 -43.19 -19.57 43.96
N ASP A 57 -43.36 -18.26 43.84
CA ASP A 57 -43.10 -17.58 42.58
C ASP A 57 -41.60 -17.62 42.27
N ASN A 58 -41.21 -18.32 41.18
CA ASN A 58 -39.84 -18.56 40.79
C ASN A 58 -39.53 -17.82 39.48
N THR A 59 -38.93 -16.64 39.57
CA THR A 59 -38.52 -15.85 38.40
C THR A 59 -37.49 -16.61 37.54
N PRO A 60 -37.68 -16.74 36.21
CA PRO A 60 -36.72 -17.37 35.28
C PRO A 60 -35.38 -16.66 35.29
N VAL A 61 -34.31 -17.43 35.18
CA VAL A 61 -32.93 -16.94 35.02
C VAL A 61 -32.37 -17.55 33.73
N ALA A 62 -32.27 -16.74 32.67
CA ALA A 62 -31.65 -17.12 31.46
C ALA A 62 -30.12 -16.92 31.54
N VAL A 63 -29.36 -17.88 31.01
CA VAL A 63 -27.89 -17.88 31.03
C VAL A 63 -27.34 -17.97 29.60
N ASP A 64 -26.36 -17.14 29.30
CA ASP A 64 -25.73 -17.10 27.97
C ASP A 64 -25.22 -18.47 27.52
N ASP A 65 -25.43 -18.76 26.25
CA ASP A 65 -24.97 -19.95 25.57
C ASP A 65 -23.84 -19.68 24.59
N SER A 66 -23.00 -20.69 24.33
CA SER A 66 -21.95 -20.60 23.35
C SER A 66 -21.82 -21.91 22.57
N PHE A 67 -21.85 -21.82 21.24
CA PHE A 67 -21.74 -22.96 20.34
C PHE A 67 -20.68 -22.71 19.28
N THR A 68 -20.12 -23.78 18.74
CA THR A 68 -19.20 -23.78 17.63
C THR A 68 -19.75 -24.70 16.54
N ILE A 69 -19.80 -24.22 15.30
CA ILE A 69 -20.25 -24.97 14.13
C ILE A 69 -19.30 -24.76 12.96
N ASP A 70 -19.28 -25.67 12.02
CA ASP A 70 -18.56 -25.50 10.76
C ASP A 70 -19.34 -24.59 9.80
N GLN A 71 -18.62 -23.92 8.90
CA GLN A 71 -19.18 -23.08 7.84
C GLN A 71 -20.24 -23.85 7.03
N ASP A 72 -21.31 -23.17 6.63
CA ASP A 72 -22.46 -23.74 5.90
C ASP A 72 -23.18 -24.86 6.62
N THR A 73 -22.90 -25.09 7.92
CA THR A 73 -23.56 -26.09 8.76
C THR A 73 -24.56 -25.45 9.70
N ALA A 74 -25.78 -26.02 9.80
CA ALA A 74 -26.79 -25.49 10.68
C ALA A 74 -26.63 -26.01 12.12
N LEU A 75 -26.74 -25.09 13.11
CA LEU A 75 -26.88 -25.43 14.53
C LEU A 75 -28.30 -25.88 14.85
N ASN A 76 -28.41 -26.94 15.64
CA ASN A 76 -29.61 -27.33 16.35
C ASN A 76 -29.22 -27.59 17.81
N ALA A 77 -29.64 -26.73 18.71
CA ALA A 77 -29.22 -26.76 20.12
C ALA A 77 -30.40 -26.59 21.08
N ASP A 78 -30.26 -27.10 22.29
CA ASP A 78 -31.14 -26.84 23.40
C ASP A 78 -30.51 -25.69 24.24
N ILE A 79 -31.08 -24.49 24.16
CA ILE A 79 -30.62 -23.29 24.86
C ILE A 79 -31.24 -23.11 26.22
N SER A 80 -32.14 -24.05 26.64
CA SER A 80 -32.77 -24.07 27.95
C SER A 80 -31.97 -24.84 28.99
N ALA A 81 -30.96 -25.58 28.57
CA ALA A 81 -30.27 -26.56 29.39
C ALA A 81 -29.49 -25.97 30.60
N ASN A 82 -29.05 -24.75 30.52
CA ASN A 82 -28.34 -24.00 31.57
C ASN A 82 -29.21 -22.97 32.32
N ASP A 83 -30.46 -22.77 31.90
CA ASP A 83 -31.43 -21.87 32.54
C ASP A 83 -31.99 -22.50 33.83
N SER A 84 -32.49 -21.65 34.70
CA SER A 84 -33.05 -22.05 36.00
C SER A 84 -34.28 -21.19 36.40
N GLY A 85 -34.95 -21.55 37.47
CA GLY A 85 -36.17 -20.85 37.89
C GLY A 85 -37.37 -21.18 36.97
N LEU A 86 -37.42 -22.34 36.35
CA LEU A 86 -38.39 -22.75 35.31
C LEU A 86 -39.54 -23.57 35.85
N GLU A 87 -39.78 -23.57 37.18
CA GLU A 87 -40.78 -24.44 37.84
C GLU A 87 -42.21 -23.92 37.64
N ASP A 88 -42.38 -22.61 37.31
CA ASP A 88 -43.70 -22.02 37.04
C ASP A 88 -44.09 -22.29 35.57
N THR A 89 -44.71 -23.39 35.32
CA THR A 89 -45.11 -23.87 34.00
C THR A 89 -46.48 -23.42 33.57
N PRO A 90 -46.75 -23.10 32.29
CA PRO A 90 -45.86 -23.33 31.14
C PRO A 90 -44.79 -22.29 30.98
N VAL A 91 -43.55 -22.71 30.68
CA VAL A 91 -42.45 -21.84 30.28
C VAL A 91 -42.42 -21.77 28.75
N THR A 92 -42.14 -20.57 28.19
CA THR A 92 -42.14 -20.33 26.76
C THR A 92 -40.90 -19.55 26.34
N TYR A 93 -40.18 -20.04 25.36
CA TYR A 93 -39.02 -19.40 24.76
C TYR A 93 -39.40 -18.68 23.46
N SER A 94 -38.75 -17.60 23.13
CA SER A 94 -38.92 -16.87 21.86
C SER A 94 -37.66 -16.12 21.46
N LEU A 95 -37.46 -15.87 20.15
CA LEU A 95 -36.39 -15.04 19.63
C LEU A 95 -36.72 -13.58 19.94
N ASP A 96 -35.77 -12.87 20.58
CA ASP A 96 -35.90 -11.43 20.89
C ASP A 96 -35.14 -10.59 19.85
N SER A 97 -33.86 -10.93 19.55
CA SER A 97 -33.04 -10.24 18.55
C SER A 97 -32.45 -11.25 17.59
N ALA A 98 -32.57 -10.96 16.28
CA ALA A 98 -32.09 -11.84 15.22
C ALA A 98 -30.56 -11.78 15.07
N ALA A 99 -29.96 -12.84 14.56
CA ALA A 99 -28.57 -12.88 14.16
C ALA A 99 -28.30 -11.99 12.93
N THR A 100 -27.06 -11.48 12.81
CA THR A 100 -26.68 -10.55 11.73
C THR A 100 -26.20 -11.31 10.48
N ASN A 101 -25.46 -12.41 10.69
CA ASN A 101 -24.78 -13.14 9.62
C ASN A 101 -25.39 -14.52 9.37
N GLY A 102 -26.61 -14.73 9.82
CA GLY A 102 -27.35 -15.98 9.66
C GLY A 102 -28.83 -15.82 9.96
N THR A 103 -29.56 -16.92 9.90
CA THR A 103 -30.96 -17.00 10.27
C THR A 103 -31.14 -17.80 11.55
N ALA A 104 -31.58 -17.16 12.63
CA ALA A 104 -31.89 -17.81 13.91
C ALA A 104 -33.38 -18.03 14.06
N ALA A 105 -33.79 -19.13 14.70
CA ALA A 105 -35.15 -19.35 15.14
C ALA A 105 -35.11 -20.04 16.52
N VAL A 106 -36.00 -19.62 17.44
CA VAL A 106 -36.16 -20.19 18.78
C VAL A 106 -37.56 -20.76 18.89
N ASN A 107 -37.65 -22.02 19.24
CA ASN A 107 -38.92 -22.71 19.49
C ASN A 107 -39.39 -22.49 20.93
N ALA A 108 -40.70 -22.56 21.14
CA ALA A 108 -41.31 -22.36 22.47
C ALA A 108 -40.82 -23.35 23.54
N ASN A 109 -40.21 -24.46 23.17
CA ASN A 109 -39.67 -25.48 24.08
C ASN A 109 -38.19 -25.28 24.45
N GLY A 110 -37.56 -24.18 24.07
CA GLY A 110 -36.15 -23.89 24.34
C GLY A 110 -35.16 -24.49 23.40
N THR A 111 -35.61 -25.08 22.27
CA THR A 111 -34.71 -25.49 21.20
C THR A 111 -34.48 -24.36 20.20
N ALA A 112 -33.27 -24.13 19.77
CA ALA A 112 -32.92 -23.12 18.78
C ALA A 112 -32.26 -23.72 17.55
N THR A 113 -32.47 -23.08 16.41
CA THR A 113 -31.76 -23.36 15.17
C THR A 113 -31.07 -22.08 14.71
N TYR A 114 -29.85 -22.22 14.18
CA TYR A 114 -29.15 -21.13 13.48
C TYR A 114 -28.55 -21.68 12.21
N THR A 115 -28.74 -20.97 11.11
CA THR A 115 -28.11 -21.30 9.81
C THR A 115 -27.30 -20.09 9.36
N PRO A 116 -25.98 -20.20 9.27
CA PRO A 116 -25.14 -19.10 8.78
C PRO A 116 -25.47 -18.75 7.33
N ASN A 117 -25.23 -17.51 6.93
CA ASN A 117 -25.26 -17.13 5.53
C ASN A 117 -24.20 -17.93 4.78
N SER A 118 -24.48 -18.31 3.53
CA SER A 118 -23.54 -19.12 2.74
C SER A 118 -22.17 -18.48 2.66
N GLY A 119 -21.14 -19.26 3.01
CA GLY A 119 -19.75 -18.83 3.05
C GLY A 119 -19.35 -17.98 4.25
N TYR A 120 -20.25 -17.72 5.20
CA TYR A 120 -19.90 -16.95 6.40
C TYR A 120 -19.07 -17.79 7.37
N SER A 121 -18.01 -17.18 7.92
CA SER A 121 -17.24 -17.68 9.06
C SER A 121 -16.92 -16.52 10.01
N GLY A 122 -16.82 -16.81 11.31
CA GLY A 122 -16.62 -15.82 12.37
C GLY A 122 -17.74 -15.86 13.41
N SER A 123 -17.68 -14.93 14.38
CA SER A 123 -18.64 -14.88 15.48
C SER A 123 -19.93 -14.18 15.08
N ASP A 124 -21.08 -14.80 15.43
CA ASP A 124 -22.41 -14.21 15.31
C ASP A 124 -23.19 -14.44 16.60
N SER A 125 -24.31 -13.75 16.81
CA SER A 125 -25.11 -13.91 18.00
C SER A 125 -26.58 -13.55 17.78
N PHE A 126 -27.45 -14.14 18.57
CA PHE A 126 -28.85 -13.76 18.71
C PHE A 126 -29.26 -13.76 20.18
N ILE A 127 -30.37 -13.09 20.52
CA ILE A 127 -30.90 -12.99 21.89
C ILE A 127 -32.23 -13.73 21.94
N TYR A 128 -32.44 -14.51 23.01
CA TYR A 128 -33.74 -15.11 23.30
C TYR A 128 -34.34 -14.60 24.62
N THR A 129 -35.63 -14.71 24.73
CA THR A 129 -36.40 -14.44 25.93
C THR A 129 -37.08 -15.70 26.39
N VAL A 130 -37.02 -15.99 27.72
CA VAL A 130 -37.81 -17.00 28.40
C VAL A 130 -38.89 -16.29 29.25
N VAL A 131 -40.12 -16.79 29.22
CA VAL A 131 -41.26 -16.29 29.96
C VAL A 131 -41.95 -17.48 30.66
N ASP A 132 -42.29 -17.34 31.94
CA ASP A 132 -43.04 -18.35 32.73
C ASP A 132 -44.54 -18.11 32.73
N ALA A 133 -45.29 -18.91 33.56
CA ALA A 133 -46.75 -18.90 33.56
C ALA A 133 -47.42 -17.63 34.11
N ASP A 134 -46.76 -16.87 34.97
CA ASP A 134 -47.29 -15.65 35.57
C ASP A 134 -46.74 -14.37 34.91
N GLY A 135 -45.78 -14.54 33.95
CA GLY A 135 -45.33 -13.50 33.04
C GLY A 135 -43.98 -12.89 33.42
N ASP A 136 -43.28 -13.45 34.39
CA ASP A 136 -41.88 -13.13 34.65
C ASP A 136 -40.99 -13.57 33.49
N SER A 137 -39.98 -12.77 33.20
CA SER A 137 -39.14 -13.02 32.01
C SER A 137 -37.67 -12.70 32.25
N ALA A 138 -36.81 -13.41 31.52
CA ALA A 138 -35.38 -13.19 31.43
C ALA A 138 -34.90 -13.30 30.01
N THR A 139 -33.76 -12.66 29.68
CA THR A 139 -33.11 -12.73 28.36
C THR A 139 -31.68 -13.20 28.48
N ALA A 140 -31.18 -13.96 27.49
CA ALA A 140 -29.78 -14.31 27.37
C ALA A 140 -29.31 -14.31 25.90
N THR A 141 -27.99 -14.27 25.70
CA THR A 141 -27.35 -14.24 24.40
C THR A 141 -26.85 -15.62 24.02
N VAL A 142 -27.15 -16.03 22.81
CA VAL A 142 -26.53 -17.20 22.18
C VAL A 142 -25.42 -16.70 21.27
N THR A 143 -24.18 -17.05 21.58
CA THR A 143 -23.00 -16.75 20.74
C THR A 143 -22.64 -17.97 19.92
N ILE A 144 -22.44 -17.79 18.64
CA ILE A 144 -22.06 -18.86 17.70
C ILE A 144 -20.72 -18.50 17.05
N GLU A 145 -19.73 -19.38 17.18
CA GLU A 145 -18.49 -19.30 16.41
C GLU A 145 -18.63 -20.22 15.19
N VAL A 146 -18.67 -19.62 13.99
CA VAL A 146 -18.72 -20.38 12.73
C VAL A 146 -17.29 -20.57 12.24
N ILE A 147 -16.80 -21.80 12.30
CA ILE A 147 -15.45 -22.17 11.85
C ILE A 147 -15.48 -22.31 10.33
N ALA A 148 -14.55 -21.68 9.63
CA ALA A 148 -14.37 -21.87 8.20
C ALA A 148 -14.12 -23.35 7.87
N ASP A 149 -14.72 -23.86 6.78
CA ASP A 149 -14.49 -25.24 6.34
C ASP A 149 -13.03 -25.45 5.93
N SER A 150 -12.22 -25.92 6.87
CA SER A 150 -10.79 -26.17 6.69
C SER A 150 -10.47 -27.38 5.81
N THR A 151 -11.47 -28.15 5.37
CA THR A 151 -11.23 -29.37 4.60
C THR A 151 -11.22 -29.16 3.10
N ALA A 152 -11.78 -28.05 2.59
CA ALA A 152 -11.91 -27.76 1.16
C ALA A 152 -10.85 -26.78 0.64
N PHE A 153 -10.35 -25.84 1.49
CA PHE A 153 -9.41 -24.79 1.07
C PHE A 153 -8.41 -24.47 2.19
N SER A 154 -7.11 -24.57 1.89
CA SER A 154 -6.05 -24.21 2.83
C SER A 154 -4.95 -23.41 2.14
N TRP A 155 -4.35 -22.49 2.86
CA TRP A 155 -3.11 -21.82 2.45
C TRP A 155 -1.94 -22.77 2.70
N PRO A 156 -0.96 -22.83 1.76
CA PRO A 156 0.19 -23.71 1.93
C PRO A 156 1.03 -23.30 3.15
N ALA A 157 1.37 -24.27 3.99
CA ALA A 157 2.36 -24.04 5.03
C ALA A 157 3.74 -23.76 4.39
N VAL A 158 4.45 -22.77 4.91
CA VAL A 158 5.75 -22.36 4.41
C VAL A 158 6.85 -22.75 5.40
N ASN A 159 7.87 -23.44 4.92
CA ASN A 159 9.06 -23.75 5.71
C ASN A 159 10.09 -22.63 5.50
N SER A 160 10.23 -21.75 6.46
CA SER A 160 11.25 -20.70 6.46
C SER A 160 12.66 -21.30 6.58
N VAL A 161 13.62 -20.71 5.85
CA VAL A 161 15.06 -21.04 6.03
C VAL A 161 15.66 -20.43 7.30
N VAL A 162 14.92 -19.52 7.97
CA VAL A 162 15.32 -18.96 9.27
C VAL A 162 14.79 -19.86 10.36
N THR A 163 15.67 -20.65 10.98
CA THR A 163 15.32 -21.65 11.99
C THR A 163 15.99 -21.37 13.34
N GLU A 164 16.60 -20.21 13.52
CA GLU A 164 17.23 -19.84 14.78
C GLU A 164 16.18 -19.67 15.88
N ASP A 165 16.31 -20.48 16.93
CA ASP A 165 15.43 -20.43 18.09
C ASP A 165 16.00 -19.47 19.14
N VAL A 166 15.36 -18.33 19.30
CA VAL A 166 15.69 -17.30 20.28
C VAL A 166 14.62 -17.14 21.35
N ASP A 167 13.60 -18.01 21.37
CA ASP A 167 12.40 -17.85 22.19
C ASP A 167 12.71 -17.88 23.69
N ALA A 168 13.70 -18.65 24.12
CA ALA A 168 14.14 -18.62 25.53
C ALA A 168 14.72 -17.25 25.93
N ALA A 169 15.48 -16.59 25.06
CA ALA A 169 16.00 -15.24 25.31
C ALA A 169 14.87 -14.19 25.26
N VAL A 170 13.95 -14.33 24.32
CA VAL A 170 12.73 -13.48 24.22
C VAL A 170 11.93 -13.56 25.51
N ALA A 171 11.67 -14.77 26.04
CA ALA A 171 10.88 -14.96 27.25
C ALA A 171 11.51 -14.28 28.49
N ILE A 172 12.85 -14.25 28.58
CA ILE A 172 13.55 -13.55 29.66
C ILE A 172 13.30 -12.03 29.56
N ILE A 173 13.49 -11.45 28.38
CA ILE A 173 13.30 -10.01 28.14
C ILE A 173 11.84 -9.63 28.41
N LEU A 174 10.89 -10.38 27.83
CA LEU A 174 9.47 -10.12 27.95
C LEU A 174 8.97 -10.15 29.40
N ALA A 175 9.52 -11.04 30.24
CA ALA A 175 9.14 -11.17 31.64
C ALA A 175 9.61 -9.98 32.52
N GLU A 176 10.62 -9.24 32.07
CA GLU A 176 11.12 -8.04 32.77
C GLU A 176 10.40 -6.76 32.33
N MET A 177 9.68 -6.79 31.20
CA MET A 177 8.99 -5.62 30.63
C MET A 177 7.69 -5.29 31.36
N THR A 178 7.51 -4.02 31.66
CA THR A 178 6.22 -3.45 32.05
C THR A 178 5.24 -3.38 30.87
N LEU A 179 3.94 -3.19 31.12
CA LEU A 179 2.95 -3.00 30.05
C LEU A 179 3.29 -1.80 29.15
N ALA A 180 3.76 -0.70 29.74
CA ALA A 180 4.14 0.50 28.99
C ALA A 180 5.30 0.23 28.04
N GLU A 181 6.33 -0.50 28.48
CA GLU A 181 7.46 -0.91 27.65
C GLU A 181 7.02 -1.83 26.50
N LYS A 182 6.13 -2.79 26.80
CA LYS A 182 5.57 -3.70 25.79
C LYS A 182 4.80 -2.92 24.70
N VAL A 183 3.93 -2.01 25.09
CA VAL A 183 3.17 -1.19 24.13
C VAL A 183 4.09 -0.25 23.36
N GLY A 184 5.12 0.33 24.01
CA GLY A 184 6.13 1.12 23.33
C GLY A 184 6.85 0.36 22.21
N GLN A 185 7.17 -0.94 22.44
CA GLN A 185 7.78 -1.79 21.41
C GLN A 185 6.88 -2.04 20.19
N MET A 186 5.57 -1.93 20.34
CA MET A 186 4.59 -2.13 19.26
C MET A 186 4.38 -0.89 18.39
N VAL A 187 5.06 0.23 18.65
CA VAL A 187 4.80 1.50 17.96
C VAL A 187 6.00 1.92 17.11
N GLN A 188 5.71 2.33 15.88
CA GLN A 188 6.64 2.95 14.95
C GLN A 188 6.21 4.39 14.67
N ALA A 189 7.05 5.37 15.01
CA ALA A 189 6.82 6.80 14.85
C ALA A 189 7.69 7.38 13.71
N GLU A 190 7.27 8.50 13.12
CA GLU A 190 8.02 9.20 12.08
C GLU A 190 9.17 10.01 12.70
N ILE A 191 10.36 10.03 12.05
CA ILE A 191 11.58 10.66 12.60
C ILE A 191 11.47 12.16 12.83
N SER A 192 10.58 12.88 12.11
CA SER A 192 10.34 14.31 12.33
C SER A 192 9.56 14.59 13.62
N GLU A 193 8.85 13.57 14.15
CA GLU A 193 7.89 13.69 15.26
C GLU A 193 8.41 13.10 16.57
N VAL A 194 9.63 12.56 16.58
CA VAL A 194 10.18 11.89 17.76
C VAL A 194 11.61 12.31 18.05
N SER A 195 11.86 12.73 19.29
CA SER A 195 13.21 12.99 19.80
C SER A 195 13.82 11.75 20.44
N ALA A 196 15.17 11.72 20.56
CA ALA A 196 15.86 10.66 21.29
C ALA A 196 15.38 10.50 22.75
N ALA A 197 15.04 11.60 23.44
CA ALA A 197 14.48 11.53 24.79
C ALA A 197 13.14 10.79 24.81
N GLN A 198 12.28 11.06 23.82
CA GLN A 198 10.98 10.36 23.70
C GLN A 198 11.16 8.87 23.32
N VAL A 199 12.16 8.53 22.52
CA VAL A 199 12.50 7.11 22.26
C VAL A 199 12.76 6.37 23.56
N ARG A 200 13.55 6.96 24.48
CA ARG A 200 13.81 6.38 25.83
C ARG A 200 12.54 6.37 26.69
N ASP A 201 11.93 7.55 26.86
CA ASP A 201 10.84 7.75 27.83
C ASP A 201 9.59 6.92 27.52
N TYR A 202 9.37 6.56 26.22
CA TYR A 202 8.26 5.72 25.76
C TYR A 202 8.69 4.31 25.35
N ASN A 203 9.98 3.96 25.48
CA ASN A 203 10.52 2.66 25.07
C ASN A 203 10.12 2.27 23.64
N LEU A 204 10.18 3.22 22.68
CA LEU A 204 9.73 3.01 21.32
C LEU A 204 10.46 1.84 20.65
N GLY A 205 9.69 0.93 20.04
CA GLY A 205 10.23 -0.23 19.34
C GLY A 205 10.87 0.11 18.01
N SER A 206 10.35 1.15 17.35
CA SER A 206 10.77 1.52 15.99
C SER A 206 10.53 2.98 15.67
N VAL A 207 11.28 3.46 14.66
CA VAL A 207 11.00 4.68 13.89
C VAL A 207 11.06 4.39 12.41
N LEU A 208 10.48 5.29 11.60
CA LEU A 208 10.63 5.28 10.14
C LEU A 208 10.91 6.70 9.62
N ASN A 209 11.45 6.78 8.42
CA ASN A 209 11.35 7.97 7.59
C ASN A 209 10.40 7.71 6.42
N GLY A 210 9.38 8.52 6.27
CA GLY A 210 8.51 8.55 5.10
C GLY A 210 9.21 9.09 3.86
N GLY A 211 8.58 8.93 2.71
CA GLY A 211 9.07 9.53 1.46
C GLY A 211 9.14 11.06 1.58
N GLY A 212 10.34 11.62 1.56
CA GLY A 212 10.56 13.06 1.75
C GLY A 212 10.87 13.49 3.18
N SER A 213 11.17 12.55 4.08
CA SER A 213 11.68 12.81 5.42
C SER A 213 13.16 12.51 5.55
N TRP A 214 13.91 13.41 6.19
CA TRP A 214 15.36 13.32 6.33
C TRP A 214 15.81 13.85 7.70
N PRO A 215 16.95 13.38 8.24
CA PRO A 215 17.45 13.80 9.55
C PRO A 215 17.67 15.32 9.69
N ASN A 216 18.10 15.97 8.61
CA ASN A 216 18.42 17.41 8.57
C ASN A 216 18.01 18.05 7.25
N GLY A 217 16.82 17.70 6.74
CA GLY A 217 16.29 18.17 5.45
C GLY A 217 16.83 17.40 4.24
N LYS A 218 16.33 17.73 3.05
CA LYS A 218 16.54 16.98 1.78
C LYS A 218 18.01 16.69 1.45
N ASN A 219 18.93 17.57 1.87
CA ASN A 219 20.36 17.45 1.60
C ASN A 219 21.14 16.85 2.78
N SER A 220 20.49 16.05 3.63
CA SER A 220 21.17 15.37 4.73
C SER A 220 22.38 14.57 4.24
N SER A 221 23.51 14.79 4.89
CA SER A 221 24.73 14.03 4.66
C SER A 221 24.60 12.64 5.24
N LEU A 222 25.44 11.70 4.79
CA LEU A 222 25.52 10.36 5.37
C LEU A 222 25.77 10.40 6.89
N ALA A 223 26.57 11.37 7.35
CA ALA A 223 26.82 11.56 8.78
C ALA A 223 25.56 12.02 9.54
N ASP A 224 24.67 12.80 8.95
CA ASP A 224 23.41 13.21 9.60
C ASP A 224 22.52 11.97 9.85
N TRP A 225 22.43 11.05 8.89
CA TRP A 225 21.70 9.79 9.05
C TRP A 225 22.27 8.95 10.18
N VAL A 226 23.58 8.70 10.16
CA VAL A 226 24.26 7.87 11.18
C VAL A 226 24.19 8.52 12.56
N ASN A 227 24.32 9.85 12.67
CA ASN A 227 24.24 10.54 13.95
C ASN A 227 22.83 10.44 14.57
N LEU A 228 21.78 10.55 13.75
CA LEU A 228 20.41 10.37 14.22
C LEU A 228 20.19 8.92 14.68
N ALA A 229 20.66 7.94 13.88
CA ALA A 229 20.59 6.52 14.23
C ALA A 229 21.33 6.22 15.56
N ASP A 230 22.52 6.80 15.76
CA ASP A 230 23.26 6.70 17.03
C ASP A 230 22.47 7.27 18.20
N SER A 231 21.83 8.42 18.02
CA SER A 231 21.05 9.07 19.08
C SER A 231 19.86 8.22 19.52
N TYR A 232 19.18 7.60 18.58
CA TYR A 232 18.05 6.69 18.85
C TYR A 232 18.51 5.38 19.48
N TYR A 233 19.61 4.81 18.98
CA TYR A 233 20.21 3.61 19.58
C TYR A 233 20.60 3.84 21.04
N GLN A 234 21.33 4.93 21.33
CA GLN A 234 21.76 5.26 22.68
C GLN A 234 20.58 5.50 23.63
N ALA A 235 19.52 6.18 23.14
CA ALA A 235 18.32 6.42 23.91
C ALA A 235 17.55 5.14 24.21
N SER A 236 17.37 4.26 23.23
CA SER A 236 16.63 3.00 23.40
C SER A 236 17.36 1.97 24.25
N THR A 237 18.68 2.08 24.36
CA THR A 237 19.50 1.18 25.21
C THR A 237 19.85 1.77 26.58
N ASP A 238 19.42 2.99 26.88
CA ASP A 238 19.62 3.64 28.18
C ASP A 238 18.70 3.02 29.23
N THR A 239 19.25 2.32 30.19
CA THR A 239 18.52 1.69 31.31
C THR A 239 18.57 2.51 32.59
N SER A 240 19.01 3.77 32.56
CA SER A 240 19.17 4.62 33.76
C SER A 240 17.82 4.94 34.43
N ASP A 241 16.72 4.85 33.75
CA ASP A 241 15.34 4.97 34.24
C ASP A 241 14.78 3.67 34.83
N GLY A 242 15.53 2.57 34.69
CA GLY A 242 15.13 1.24 35.12
C GLY A 242 14.44 0.40 34.06
N GLY A 243 14.31 0.87 32.82
CA GLY A 243 13.78 0.11 31.70
C GLY A 243 14.69 -1.03 31.23
N VAL A 244 14.15 -1.92 30.36
CA VAL A 244 14.84 -3.12 29.89
C VAL A 244 15.92 -2.78 28.84
N GLY A 245 15.81 -1.65 28.14
CA GLY A 245 16.84 -1.18 27.19
C GLY A 245 16.90 -1.99 25.89
N VAL A 246 15.74 -2.23 25.25
CA VAL A 246 15.67 -2.93 23.96
C VAL A 246 16.05 -1.99 22.81
N PRO A 247 17.07 -2.30 21.99
CA PRO A 247 17.46 -1.44 20.88
C PRO A 247 16.29 -1.18 19.90
N LEU A 248 16.11 0.09 19.52
CA LEU A 248 15.16 0.51 18.50
C LEU A 248 15.60 -0.01 17.11
N ILE A 249 14.65 -0.33 16.23
CA ILE A 249 14.92 -0.57 14.81
C ILE A 249 14.38 0.58 13.96
N TRP A 250 15.11 0.98 12.92
CA TRP A 250 14.70 2.05 11.99
C TRP A 250 14.32 1.43 10.65
N GLY A 251 13.06 1.65 10.20
CA GLY A 251 12.54 1.22 8.91
C GLY A 251 12.56 2.35 7.88
N THR A 252 12.80 2.02 6.60
CA THR A 252 12.78 2.97 5.49
C THR A 252 12.21 2.35 4.21
N ASP A 253 11.55 3.17 3.38
CA ASP A 253 11.17 2.78 2.02
C ASP A 253 12.39 2.81 1.11
N ALA A 254 12.96 1.65 0.84
CA ALA A 254 14.02 1.44 -0.15
C ALA A 254 13.51 0.52 -1.25
N VAL A 255 12.50 0.98 -1.99
CA VAL A 255 11.69 0.17 -2.92
C VAL A 255 12.38 -0.08 -4.26
N HIS A 256 13.32 0.79 -4.67
CA HIS A 256 14.15 0.61 -5.87
C HIS A 256 15.58 1.14 -5.68
N GLY A 257 16.26 0.65 -4.66
CA GLY A 257 17.52 1.16 -4.13
C GLY A 257 17.27 1.98 -2.87
N HIS A 258 18.29 2.60 -2.29
CA HIS A 258 18.12 3.50 -1.14
C HIS A 258 17.57 4.86 -1.57
N ASN A 259 16.36 4.85 -2.10
CA ASN A 259 15.74 5.96 -2.84
C ASN A 259 15.53 7.26 -2.05
N ASN A 260 15.68 7.25 -0.73
CA ASN A 260 15.55 8.46 0.11
C ASN A 260 16.86 9.25 0.25
N VAL A 261 17.99 8.72 -0.24
CA VAL A 261 19.33 9.28 -0.02
C VAL A 261 19.89 9.84 -1.33
N ILE A 262 20.24 11.12 -1.31
CA ILE A 262 20.91 11.78 -2.44
C ILE A 262 22.24 11.09 -2.74
N GLY A 263 22.44 10.71 -4.00
CA GLY A 263 23.64 10.02 -4.48
C GLY A 263 23.58 8.50 -4.44
N ALA A 264 22.60 7.91 -3.80
CA ALA A 264 22.35 6.47 -3.86
C ALA A 264 22.06 5.99 -5.28
N THR A 265 22.29 4.70 -5.53
CA THR A 265 21.92 4.06 -6.78
C THR A 265 20.41 3.86 -6.81
N ILE A 266 19.74 4.45 -7.80
CA ILE A 266 18.32 4.22 -8.06
C ILE A 266 18.20 3.22 -9.20
N PHE A 267 17.67 2.04 -8.90
CA PHE A 267 17.44 0.97 -9.88
C PHE A 267 16.17 1.26 -10.69
N PRO A 268 15.96 0.60 -11.85
CA PRO A 268 14.67 0.62 -12.51
C PRO A 268 13.55 0.20 -11.56
N HIS A 269 12.37 0.82 -11.70
CA HIS A 269 11.20 0.37 -10.96
C HIS A 269 10.80 -1.06 -11.33
N ASN A 270 10.03 -1.70 -10.46
CA ASN A 270 9.68 -3.12 -10.53
C ASN A 270 9.05 -3.53 -11.86
N ILE A 271 8.24 -2.67 -12.50
CA ILE A 271 7.68 -2.93 -13.83
C ILE A 271 8.78 -3.20 -14.87
N GLY A 272 9.84 -2.41 -14.87
CA GLY A 272 11.01 -2.63 -15.73
C GLY A 272 11.77 -3.90 -15.35
N LEU A 273 11.94 -4.16 -14.06
CA LEU A 273 12.60 -5.38 -13.58
C LEU A 273 11.78 -6.63 -13.93
N GLY A 274 10.46 -6.55 -13.93
CA GLY A 274 9.57 -7.62 -14.40
C GLY A 274 9.82 -7.93 -15.88
N ALA A 275 9.96 -6.89 -16.71
CA ALA A 275 10.28 -7.05 -18.14
C ALA A 275 11.68 -7.69 -18.37
N ALA A 276 12.65 -7.46 -17.49
CA ALA A 276 13.97 -8.09 -17.53
C ALA A 276 13.92 -9.61 -17.28
N ASN A 277 12.97 -10.08 -16.50
CA ASN A 277 12.75 -11.49 -16.12
C ASN A 277 14.05 -12.21 -15.69
N ASN A 278 14.82 -11.58 -14.79
CA ASN A 278 16.11 -12.08 -14.31
C ASN A 278 16.16 -12.18 -12.77
N PRO A 279 15.80 -13.34 -12.17
CA PRO A 279 15.81 -13.51 -10.70
C PRO A 279 17.18 -13.28 -10.06
N SER A 280 18.28 -13.67 -10.72
CA SER A 280 19.62 -13.47 -10.17
C SER A 280 20.02 -12.00 -10.08
N LEU A 281 19.51 -11.17 -11.00
CA LEU A 281 19.68 -9.71 -10.96
C LEU A 281 18.94 -9.11 -9.75
N MET A 282 17.77 -9.65 -9.40
CA MET A 282 17.02 -9.22 -8.21
C MET A 282 17.80 -9.43 -6.92
N ARG A 283 18.50 -10.55 -6.77
CA ARG A 283 19.38 -10.78 -5.63
C ARG A 283 20.48 -9.72 -5.55
N GLN A 284 21.17 -9.45 -6.66
CA GLN A 284 22.23 -8.43 -6.71
C GLN A 284 21.72 -7.02 -6.39
N ILE A 285 20.51 -6.68 -6.84
CA ILE A 285 19.84 -5.40 -6.50
C ILE A 285 19.57 -5.35 -5.00
N GLY A 286 19.08 -6.44 -4.40
CA GLY A 286 18.87 -6.54 -2.96
C GLY A 286 20.16 -6.36 -2.15
N GLU A 287 21.25 -7.03 -2.55
CA GLU A 287 22.58 -6.91 -1.91
C GLU A 287 23.11 -5.46 -2.00
N ALA A 288 23.03 -4.84 -3.18
CA ALA A 288 23.48 -3.45 -3.37
C ALA A 288 22.63 -2.46 -2.53
N THR A 289 21.31 -2.67 -2.50
CA THR A 289 20.39 -1.86 -1.70
C THR A 289 20.70 -2.00 -0.21
N ALA A 290 20.89 -3.22 0.29
CA ALA A 290 21.22 -3.48 1.69
C ALA A 290 22.53 -2.78 2.13
N LEU A 291 23.57 -2.82 1.28
CA LEU A 291 24.84 -2.16 1.55
C LEU A 291 24.69 -0.63 1.63
N GLU A 292 23.91 -0.02 0.73
CA GLU A 292 23.69 1.44 0.75
C GLU A 292 22.82 1.84 1.95
N VAL A 293 21.81 1.04 2.33
CA VAL A 293 21.01 1.23 3.54
C VAL A 293 21.85 1.09 4.81
N ALA A 294 22.65 0.04 4.92
CA ALA A 294 23.53 -0.16 6.07
C ALA A 294 24.55 0.98 6.25
N ALA A 295 24.95 1.65 5.16
CA ALA A 295 25.83 2.81 5.23
C ALA A 295 25.21 4.01 5.96
N THR A 296 23.88 4.13 5.99
CA THR A 296 23.15 5.16 6.74
C THR A 296 22.87 4.78 8.20
N GLY A 297 23.23 3.55 8.61
CA GLY A 297 22.95 3.04 9.96
C GLY A 297 21.55 2.49 10.15
N ILE A 298 20.75 2.40 9.08
CA ILE A 298 19.40 1.82 9.05
C ILE A 298 19.52 0.29 8.92
N ASP A 299 18.61 -0.44 9.57
CA ASP A 299 18.65 -1.91 9.65
C ASP A 299 17.47 -2.61 8.99
N TRP A 300 16.47 -1.87 8.49
CA TRP A 300 15.22 -2.44 8.04
C TRP A 300 14.67 -1.70 6.83
N VAL A 301 14.20 -2.42 5.82
CA VAL A 301 13.61 -1.87 4.60
C VAL A 301 12.20 -2.40 4.37
N PHE A 302 11.32 -1.52 3.85
CA PHE A 302 9.97 -1.87 3.45
C PHE A 302 9.95 -2.30 1.98
N ALA A 303 10.64 -3.40 1.71
CA ALA A 303 10.77 -4.06 0.41
C ALA A 303 11.00 -5.57 0.61
N PRO A 304 10.56 -6.43 -0.33
CA PRO A 304 9.98 -6.14 -1.64
C PRO A 304 8.47 -5.85 -1.61
N THR A 305 7.99 -5.05 -2.59
CA THR A 305 6.58 -5.00 -2.97
C THR A 305 6.24 -6.25 -3.77
N LEU A 306 5.17 -6.98 -3.41
CA LEU A 306 4.76 -8.26 -4.01
C LEU A 306 3.39 -8.19 -4.69
N ALA A 307 2.94 -6.99 -5.03
CA ALA A 307 1.71 -6.78 -5.75
C ALA A 307 1.72 -7.51 -7.11
N VAL A 308 0.65 -8.26 -7.39
CA VAL A 308 0.32 -8.76 -8.72
C VAL A 308 -0.73 -7.83 -9.28
N VAL A 309 -0.36 -7.01 -10.26
CA VAL A 309 -1.23 -5.95 -10.77
C VAL A 309 -2.23 -6.52 -11.77
N ARG A 310 -3.51 -6.23 -11.56
CA ARG A 310 -4.60 -6.71 -12.41
C ARG A 310 -5.34 -5.60 -13.16
N ASN A 311 -4.94 -4.34 -12.91
CA ASN A 311 -5.55 -3.18 -13.56
C ASN A 311 -4.50 -2.07 -13.70
N ASP A 312 -4.16 -1.70 -14.93
CA ASP A 312 -3.10 -0.75 -15.25
C ASP A 312 -3.43 0.71 -14.91
N SER A 313 -4.70 1.01 -14.60
CA SER A 313 -5.09 2.34 -14.11
C SER A 313 -4.65 2.64 -12.67
N TRP A 314 -4.23 1.61 -11.91
CA TRP A 314 -3.74 1.77 -10.55
C TRP A 314 -2.45 2.59 -10.47
N GLY A 315 -2.43 3.60 -9.59
CA GLY A 315 -1.30 4.53 -9.46
C GLY A 315 0.01 3.89 -8.99
N ARG A 316 -0.03 2.65 -8.47
CA ARG A 316 1.15 1.91 -8.02
C ARG A 316 1.54 0.76 -8.98
N THR A 317 1.02 0.75 -10.21
CA THR A 317 1.31 -0.29 -11.20
C THR A 317 2.82 -0.52 -11.37
N TYR A 318 3.63 0.53 -11.41
CA TYR A 318 5.08 0.42 -11.56
C TYR A 318 5.79 -0.21 -10.36
N GLU A 319 5.15 -0.28 -9.19
CA GLU A 319 5.68 -0.97 -8.02
C GLU A 319 5.48 -2.49 -8.10
N GLY A 320 4.60 -2.97 -8.98
CA GLY A 320 4.43 -4.40 -9.30
C GLY A 320 5.42 -4.87 -10.36
N TYR A 321 5.89 -6.11 -10.24
CA TYR A 321 6.76 -6.72 -11.25
C TYR A 321 6.00 -7.19 -12.47
N SER A 322 4.75 -7.60 -12.31
CA SER A 322 3.99 -8.25 -13.37
C SER A 322 2.49 -8.34 -13.06
N GLU A 323 1.68 -8.51 -14.11
CA GLU A 323 0.31 -9.02 -14.04
C GLU A 323 0.27 -10.54 -13.75
N ASP A 324 1.40 -11.24 -13.94
CA ASP A 324 1.54 -12.69 -13.77
C ASP A 324 2.20 -13.03 -12.42
N PRO A 325 1.55 -13.82 -11.55
CA PRO A 325 2.08 -14.17 -10.24
C PRO A 325 3.40 -14.95 -10.29
N GLU A 326 3.72 -15.66 -11.38
CA GLU A 326 4.93 -16.47 -11.46
C GLU A 326 6.22 -15.63 -11.47
N ILE A 327 6.21 -14.44 -12.09
CA ILE A 327 7.36 -13.51 -12.00
C ILE A 327 7.53 -13.01 -10.58
N VAL A 328 6.44 -12.59 -9.94
CA VAL A 328 6.46 -12.10 -8.55
C VAL A 328 6.97 -13.18 -7.60
N LYS A 329 6.50 -14.42 -7.77
CA LYS A 329 6.96 -15.60 -7.04
C LYS A 329 8.45 -15.89 -7.24
N ALA A 330 8.94 -15.81 -8.50
CA ALA A 330 10.35 -16.05 -8.80
C ALA A 330 11.27 -14.99 -8.19
N TYR A 331 10.80 -13.75 -8.05
CA TYR A 331 11.59 -12.62 -7.57
C TYR A 331 11.61 -12.47 -6.05
N ALA A 332 10.47 -12.76 -5.40
CA ALA A 332 10.27 -12.45 -3.99
C ALA A 332 11.33 -13.08 -3.07
N GLY A 333 11.66 -14.35 -3.28
CA GLY A 333 12.69 -15.03 -2.51
C GLY A 333 14.11 -14.51 -2.77
N GLU A 334 14.40 -14.12 -4.02
CA GLU A 334 15.71 -13.62 -4.42
C GLU A 334 16.01 -12.24 -3.80
N ILE A 335 15.04 -11.32 -3.86
CA ILE A 335 15.22 -9.98 -3.27
C ILE A 335 15.32 -10.05 -1.73
N VAL A 336 14.52 -10.92 -1.07
CA VAL A 336 14.64 -11.16 0.37
C VAL A 336 16.02 -11.70 0.72
N THR A 337 16.53 -12.64 -0.06
CA THR A 337 17.88 -13.20 0.15
C THR A 337 18.95 -12.14 -0.08
N GLY A 338 18.82 -11.30 -1.10
CA GLY A 338 19.74 -10.20 -1.34
C GLY A 338 19.78 -9.19 -0.20
N LEU A 339 18.61 -8.83 0.35
CA LEU A 339 18.51 -7.89 1.47
C LEU A 339 19.02 -8.48 2.78
N GLN A 340 18.63 -9.71 3.13
CA GLN A 340 18.88 -10.31 4.45
C GLN A 340 20.14 -11.19 4.51
N GLY A 341 20.76 -11.51 3.36
CA GLY A 341 21.82 -12.50 3.25
C GLY A 341 21.33 -13.93 3.14
N ASP A 342 22.19 -14.84 2.78
CA ASP A 342 21.91 -16.28 2.73
C ASP A 342 22.29 -16.99 4.03
N SER A 343 22.27 -18.32 4.04
CA SER A 343 22.57 -19.12 5.26
C SER A 343 23.99 -18.92 5.81
N SER A 344 24.91 -18.34 5.02
CA SER A 344 26.30 -18.16 5.45
C SER A 344 26.57 -16.83 6.14
N ASP A 345 25.76 -15.81 5.88
CA ASP A 345 25.96 -14.44 6.36
C ASP A 345 24.68 -13.69 6.71
N ARG A 346 23.57 -14.41 6.92
CA ARG A 346 22.25 -13.82 7.20
C ARG A 346 22.29 -12.84 8.35
N PHE A 347 21.75 -11.64 8.12
CA PHE A 347 21.80 -10.49 9.03
C PHE A 347 23.23 -10.08 9.44
N GLY A 348 24.24 -10.57 8.71
CA GLY A 348 25.62 -10.14 8.87
C GLY A 348 25.84 -8.69 8.43
N PRO A 349 27.09 -8.20 8.54
CA PRO A 349 27.42 -6.84 8.11
C PRO A 349 27.02 -6.58 6.64
N GLY A 350 26.27 -5.51 6.42
CA GLY A 350 25.80 -5.12 5.08
C GLY A 350 24.46 -5.70 4.67
N HIS A 351 23.81 -6.49 5.53
CA HIS A 351 22.45 -6.98 5.31
C HIS A 351 21.45 -6.28 6.24
N VAL A 352 20.18 -6.21 5.81
CA VAL A 352 19.09 -5.53 6.51
C VAL A 352 17.85 -6.41 6.56
N ILE A 353 16.94 -6.15 7.48
CA ILE A 353 15.65 -6.84 7.57
C ILE A 353 14.79 -6.45 6.36
N ALA A 354 14.15 -7.42 5.70
CA ALA A 354 13.24 -7.23 4.58
C ALA A 354 11.78 -7.28 5.04
N THR A 355 10.90 -6.58 4.32
CA THR A 355 9.44 -6.59 4.52
C THR A 355 8.74 -7.03 3.24
N ALA A 356 8.02 -8.15 3.27
CA ALA A 356 7.11 -8.51 2.19
C ALA A 356 5.84 -7.65 2.25
N LYS A 357 5.51 -6.89 1.19
CA LYS A 357 4.39 -5.93 1.20
C LYS A 357 3.65 -5.87 -0.14
N HIS A 358 2.39 -5.44 -0.18
CA HIS A 358 1.48 -5.22 0.96
C HIS A 358 0.53 -6.41 1.08
N PHE A 359 0.46 -7.05 2.23
CA PHE A 359 -0.33 -8.26 2.43
C PHE A 359 -1.80 -7.89 2.66
N ILE A 360 -2.71 -8.17 1.71
CA ILE A 360 -2.59 -8.92 0.47
C ILE A 360 -3.62 -8.39 -0.56
N GLY A 361 -3.24 -8.38 -1.84
CA GLY A 361 -4.19 -8.12 -2.94
C GLY A 361 -4.31 -6.66 -3.37
N ASP A 362 -3.38 -5.79 -2.97
CA ASP A 362 -3.29 -4.38 -3.32
C ASP A 362 -3.33 -4.11 -4.84
N GLY A 363 -2.63 -4.93 -5.64
CA GLY A 363 -2.65 -4.84 -7.11
C GLY A 363 -3.93 -5.35 -7.79
N GLY A 364 -4.92 -5.84 -7.01
CA GLY A 364 -6.19 -6.40 -7.52
C GLY A 364 -7.42 -5.58 -7.19
N THR A 365 -7.29 -4.32 -6.79
CA THR A 365 -8.43 -3.48 -6.42
C THR A 365 -9.34 -3.19 -7.61
N GLN A 366 -10.65 -3.15 -7.35
CA GLN A 366 -11.64 -2.83 -8.37
C GLN A 366 -11.36 -1.47 -9.01
N ASN A 367 -11.40 -1.42 -10.33
CA ASN A 367 -11.14 -0.23 -11.15
C ASN A 367 -9.77 0.40 -10.93
N GLY A 368 -8.80 -0.35 -10.38
CA GLY A 368 -7.46 0.16 -10.11
C GLY A 368 -7.41 1.31 -9.10
N VAL A 369 -8.41 1.43 -8.23
CA VAL A 369 -8.43 2.49 -7.20
C VAL A 369 -7.44 2.14 -6.10
N ASP A 370 -6.49 3.02 -5.84
CA ASP A 370 -5.52 2.81 -4.76
C ASP A 370 -6.22 2.72 -3.40
N GLN A 371 -5.76 1.80 -2.53
CA GLN A 371 -6.37 1.49 -1.23
C GLN A 371 -7.84 1.00 -1.31
N GLY A 372 -8.33 0.68 -2.50
CA GLY A 372 -9.70 0.26 -2.80
C GLY A 372 -10.07 -1.13 -2.26
N ASN A 373 -11.07 -1.74 -2.89
CA ASN A 373 -11.57 -3.07 -2.50
C ASN A 373 -11.17 -4.12 -3.53
N THR A 374 -10.47 -5.15 -3.12
CA THR A 374 -10.15 -6.31 -3.93
C THR A 374 -11.30 -7.31 -3.80
N VAL A 375 -12.02 -7.52 -4.90
CA VAL A 375 -13.20 -8.41 -4.94
C VAL A 375 -12.85 -9.64 -5.73
N VAL A 376 -12.38 -10.66 -5.02
CA VAL A 376 -11.94 -11.95 -5.57
C VAL A 376 -12.28 -13.06 -4.59
N THR A 377 -12.42 -14.28 -5.11
CA THR A 377 -12.51 -15.45 -4.26
C THR A 377 -11.23 -15.66 -3.47
N GLU A 378 -11.28 -16.40 -2.39
CA GLU A 378 -10.08 -16.73 -1.61
C GLU A 378 -9.08 -17.56 -2.42
N ALA A 379 -9.55 -18.42 -3.31
CA ALA A 379 -8.70 -19.17 -4.22
C ALA A 379 -7.91 -18.23 -5.15
N GLU A 380 -8.57 -17.23 -5.73
CA GLU A 380 -7.90 -16.21 -6.54
C GLU A 380 -6.94 -15.35 -5.72
N LEU A 381 -7.32 -14.98 -4.49
CA LEU A 381 -6.44 -14.24 -3.58
C LEU A 381 -5.16 -15.02 -3.32
N ARG A 382 -5.26 -16.33 -3.04
CA ARG A 382 -4.11 -17.22 -2.84
C ARG A 382 -3.30 -17.42 -4.12
N ASP A 383 -3.98 -17.78 -5.22
CA ASP A 383 -3.32 -18.29 -6.43
C ASP A 383 -2.74 -17.17 -7.31
N ILE A 384 -3.27 -15.95 -7.17
CA ILE A 384 -2.76 -14.76 -7.85
C ILE A 384 -1.91 -13.93 -6.87
N HIS A 385 -2.53 -13.39 -5.84
CA HIS A 385 -1.88 -12.39 -4.98
C HIS A 385 -1.00 -12.99 -3.87
N GLY A 386 -1.22 -14.27 -3.50
CA GLY A 386 -0.48 -14.97 -2.45
C GLY A 386 0.87 -15.55 -2.88
N GLN A 387 1.11 -15.73 -4.18
CA GLN A 387 2.25 -16.53 -4.67
C GLN A 387 3.62 -15.96 -4.29
N GLY A 388 3.79 -14.64 -4.34
CA GLY A 388 5.04 -13.98 -3.93
C GLY A 388 5.37 -14.19 -2.44
N TYR A 389 4.34 -14.22 -1.59
CA TYR A 389 4.53 -14.42 -0.15
C TYR A 389 5.05 -15.82 0.18
N LEU A 390 4.66 -16.84 -0.58
CA LEU A 390 5.16 -18.21 -0.36
C LEU A 390 6.69 -18.27 -0.46
N THR A 391 7.26 -17.63 -1.47
CA THR A 391 8.72 -17.66 -1.69
C THR A 391 9.47 -16.64 -0.83
N ALA A 392 8.86 -15.46 -0.53
CA ALA A 392 9.43 -14.50 0.40
C ALA A 392 9.56 -15.07 1.82
N LEU A 393 8.49 -15.70 2.34
CA LEU A 393 8.50 -16.34 3.66
C LEU A 393 9.44 -17.55 3.69
N ALA A 394 9.49 -18.36 2.62
CA ALA A 394 10.45 -19.47 2.50
C ALA A 394 11.89 -18.96 2.54
N ALA A 395 12.20 -17.84 1.89
CA ALA A 395 13.50 -17.19 1.96
C ALA A 395 13.80 -16.53 3.32
N GLY A 396 12.84 -16.51 4.22
CA GLY A 396 12.99 -16.05 5.60
C GLY A 396 12.71 -14.58 5.82
N ALA A 397 11.81 -13.95 5.04
CA ALA A 397 11.33 -12.59 5.32
C ALA A 397 10.89 -12.49 6.78
N GLN A 398 11.43 -11.53 7.52
CA GLN A 398 11.19 -11.38 8.94
C GLN A 398 9.99 -10.49 9.26
N THR A 399 9.56 -9.68 8.31
CA THR A 399 8.40 -8.80 8.49
C THR A 399 7.47 -8.86 7.29
N VAL A 400 6.18 -8.68 7.55
CA VAL A 400 5.12 -8.55 6.54
C VAL A 400 4.35 -7.28 6.85
N MET A 401 4.11 -6.43 5.85
CA MET A 401 3.31 -5.22 6.02
C MET A 401 1.88 -5.48 5.55
N ALA A 402 0.89 -5.18 6.42
CA ALA A 402 -0.51 -5.27 6.07
C ALA A 402 -0.88 -4.21 5.03
N SER A 403 -1.77 -4.54 4.10
CA SER A 403 -2.18 -3.63 3.04
C SER A 403 -3.31 -2.69 3.43
N TYR A 404 -3.38 -1.54 2.77
CA TYR A 404 -4.50 -0.59 2.91
C TYR A 404 -5.81 -1.06 2.31
N ASN A 405 -5.76 -1.91 1.26
CA ASN A 405 -6.97 -2.32 0.56
C ASN A 405 -7.93 -3.10 1.47
N SER A 406 -9.15 -3.27 1.00
CA SER A 406 -10.09 -4.23 1.57
C SER A 406 -10.09 -5.52 0.73
N TRP A 407 -10.39 -6.63 1.36
CA TRP A 407 -10.78 -7.85 0.67
C TRP A 407 -12.26 -8.11 0.92
N ASN A 408 -13.05 -8.13 -0.16
CA ASN A 408 -14.51 -8.30 -0.11
C ASN A 408 -15.20 -7.40 0.91
N GLY A 409 -14.74 -6.13 1.01
CA GLY A 409 -15.27 -5.12 1.90
C GLY A 409 -14.62 -5.04 3.29
N SER A 410 -13.80 -6.02 3.69
CA SER A 410 -13.11 -6.00 4.98
C SER A 410 -11.72 -5.39 4.86
N LYS A 411 -11.43 -4.29 5.55
CA LYS A 411 -10.10 -3.66 5.62
C LYS A 411 -9.07 -4.62 6.20
N LEU A 412 -7.93 -4.79 5.50
CA LEU A 412 -6.94 -5.81 5.86
C LEU A 412 -6.27 -5.58 7.21
N HIS A 413 -6.05 -4.36 7.63
CA HIS A 413 -5.53 -4.05 8.97
C HIS A 413 -6.44 -4.56 10.11
N GLY A 414 -7.74 -4.75 9.85
CA GLY A 414 -8.71 -5.33 10.78
C GLY A 414 -9.11 -6.78 10.48
N ASN A 415 -8.49 -7.43 9.50
CA ASN A 415 -8.86 -8.75 9.05
C ASN A 415 -8.08 -9.85 9.79
N GLN A 416 -8.65 -10.33 10.91
CA GLN A 416 -8.04 -11.38 11.74
C GLN A 416 -7.80 -12.65 10.95
N TYR A 417 -8.75 -13.06 10.11
CA TYR A 417 -8.61 -14.27 9.31
C TYR A 417 -7.33 -14.27 8.46
N LEU A 418 -7.11 -13.21 7.68
CA LEU A 418 -5.92 -13.15 6.81
C LEU A 418 -4.63 -12.91 7.60
N LEU A 419 -4.63 -12.03 8.61
CA LEU A 419 -3.39 -11.69 9.33
C LEU A 419 -2.99 -12.75 10.37
N THR A 420 -3.96 -13.38 11.03
CA THR A 420 -3.67 -14.35 12.09
C THR A 420 -3.85 -15.79 11.58
N ASP A 421 -5.06 -16.16 11.11
CA ASP A 421 -5.35 -17.56 10.83
C ASP A 421 -4.63 -18.03 9.56
N VAL A 422 -4.58 -17.20 8.52
CA VAL A 422 -3.87 -17.52 7.27
C VAL A 422 -2.37 -17.29 7.45
N LEU A 423 -1.94 -16.03 7.62
CA LEU A 423 -0.51 -15.70 7.56
C LEU A 423 0.29 -16.35 8.70
N LYS A 424 -0.17 -16.17 9.95
CA LYS A 424 0.61 -16.65 11.11
C LYS A 424 0.43 -18.13 11.38
N GLN A 425 -0.82 -18.66 11.25
CA GLN A 425 -1.10 -20.05 11.63
C GLN A 425 -0.96 -21.00 10.44
N GLN A 426 -1.69 -20.81 9.32
CA GLN A 426 -1.66 -21.76 8.20
C GLN A 426 -0.33 -21.68 7.44
N MET A 427 0.12 -20.46 7.08
CA MET A 427 1.39 -20.28 6.38
C MET A 427 2.61 -20.41 7.30
N GLY A 428 2.42 -20.34 8.62
CA GLY A 428 3.48 -20.54 9.61
C GLY A 428 4.44 -19.36 9.76
N PHE A 429 4.01 -18.12 9.44
CA PHE A 429 4.84 -16.93 9.61
C PHE A 429 5.12 -16.64 11.08
N ASP A 430 6.39 -16.68 11.49
CA ASP A 430 6.83 -16.50 12.87
C ASP A 430 7.50 -15.14 13.16
N GLY A 431 7.67 -14.30 12.14
CA GLY A 431 8.06 -12.91 12.28
C GLY A 431 6.91 -12.02 12.77
N PHE A 432 7.01 -10.70 12.61
CA PHE A 432 5.96 -9.78 13.00
C PHE A 432 5.27 -9.09 11.80
N VAL A 433 3.99 -8.77 11.97
CA VAL A 433 3.20 -7.98 11.05
C VAL A 433 3.29 -6.51 11.44
N ILE A 434 3.74 -5.66 10.51
CA ILE A 434 3.69 -4.19 10.63
C ILE A 434 2.47 -3.65 9.91
N GLY A 435 1.81 -2.62 10.47
CA GLY A 435 0.82 -1.82 9.75
C GLY A 435 1.49 -0.90 8.72
N ASP A 436 0.71 -0.38 7.79
CA ASP A 436 1.12 0.69 6.89
C ASP A 436 0.78 2.07 7.51
N TRP A 437 1.23 3.17 6.90
CA TRP A 437 1.11 4.55 7.40
C TRP A 437 -0.34 4.91 7.79
N ASN A 438 -0.63 4.97 9.09
CA ASN A 438 -1.99 5.14 9.65
C ASN A 438 -3.04 4.15 9.11
N GLY A 439 -2.64 3.02 8.54
CA GLY A 439 -3.57 2.06 7.94
C GLY A 439 -4.57 1.47 8.93
N HIS A 440 -4.21 1.37 10.21
CA HIS A 440 -5.10 0.98 11.30
C HIS A 440 -6.27 1.96 11.46
N GLY A 441 -6.06 3.26 11.21
CA GLY A 441 -7.10 4.30 11.29
C GLY A 441 -8.19 4.16 10.22
N GLN A 442 -7.93 3.39 9.14
CA GLN A 442 -8.93 3.11 8.10
C GLN A 442 -9.87 1.94 8.44
N VAL A 443 -9.62 1.22 9.52
CA VAL A 443 -10.53 0.16 10.00
C VAL A 443 -11.80 0.82 10.56
N PRO A 444 -13.00 0.37 10.19
CA PRO A 444 -14.25 0.98 10.66
C PRO A 444 -14.31 1.05 12.19
N GLY A 445 -14.57 2.24 12.71
CA GLY A 445 -14.61 2.50 14.17
C GLY A 445 -13.26 2.79 14.82
N CYS A 446 -12.18 2.81 14.06
CA CYS A 446 -10.84 3.21 14.51
C CYS A 446 -10.51 4.66 14.13
N GLY A 447 -9.41 5.15 14.69
CA GLY A 447 -8.77 6.41 14.32
C GLY A 447 -7.25 6.30 14.47
N ASP A 448 -6.51 7.32 14.07
CA ASP A 448 -5.04 7.30 14.09
C ASP A 448 -4.48 7.15 15.52
N ALA A 449 -5.22 7.58 16.55
CA ALA A 449 -4.80 7.51 17.93
C ALA A 449 -5.21 6.22 18.65
N GLU A 450 -6.04 5.36 18.04
CA GLU A 450 -6.53 4.12 18.67
C GLU A 450 -7.11 3.14 17.65
N CYS A 451 -6.80 1.86 17.79
CA CYS A 451 -7.44 0.79 17.05
C CYS A 451 -7.20 -0.58 17.70
N ALA A 452 -8.04 -0.94 18.66
CA ALA A 452 -7.99 -2.28 19.26
C ALA A 452 -8.20 -3.39 18.22
N GLN A 453 -9.07 -3.15 17.21
CA GLN A 453 -9.39 -4.13 16.18
C GLN A 453 -8.15 -4.56 15.38
N ALA A 454 -7.30 -3.60 14.96
CA ALA A 454 -6.09 -3.93 14.21
C ALA A 454 -5.09 -4.75 15.06
N ILE A 455 -4.92 -4.39 16.33
CA ILE A 455 -4.07 -5.15 17.27
C ILE A 455 -4.62 -6.56 17.43
N MET A 456 -5.92 -6.70 17.70
CA MET A 456 -6.57 -8.00 17.88
C MET A 456 -6.60 -8.84 16.61
N ALA A 457 -6.69 -8.20 15.44
CA ALA A 457 -6.62 -8.88 14.15
C ALA A 457 -5.23 -9.49 13.86
N GLY A 458 -4.18 -9.03 14.52
CA GLY A 458 -2.86 -9.63 14.36
C GLY A 458 -1.76 -8.67 13.90
N VAL A 459 -2.01 -7.36 13.79
CA VAL A 459 -0.94 -6.38 13.57
C VAL A 459 -0.11 -6.28 14.86
N ASP A 460 1.18 -6.53 14.76
CA ASP A 460 2.11 -6.60 15.90
C ASP A 460 2.80 -5.27 16.17
N MET A 461 3.17 -4.56 15.11
CA MET A 461 3.74 -3.22 15.18
C MET A 461 2.85 -2.26 14.40
N ILE A 462 2.43 -1.17 15.02
CA ILE A 462 1.55 -0.20 14.39
C ILE A 462 2.37 0.99 13.92
N MET A 463 2.27 1.32 12.63
CA MET A 463 2.86 2.52 12.06
C MET A 463 1.94 3.70 12.35
N VAL A 464 2.29 4.47 13.38
CA VAL A 464 1.56 5.67 13.83
C VAL A 464 2.49 6.87 13.73
N PRO A 465 2.62 7.49 12.58
CA PRO A 465 3.63 8.51 12.36
C PRO A 465 3.53 9.71 13.29
N PHE A 466 2.32 10.21 13.55
CA PHE A 466 2.09 11.46 14.26
C PHE A 466 1.38 11.30 15.61
N ALA A 467 0.31 10.51 15.68
CA ALA A 467 -0.51 10.36 16.88
C ALA A 467 0.04 9.33 17.88
N TRP A 468 1.31 8.92 17.76
CA TRP A 468 1.91 7.78 18.46
C TRP A 468 1.85 7.85 19.99
N GLN A 469 1.97 9.04 20.60
CA GLN A 469 1.89 9.19 22.06
C GLN A 469 0.46 8.88 22.57
N SER A 470 -0.54 9.41 21.88
CA SER A 470 -1.95 9.14 22.19
C SER A 470 -2.30 7.67 21.95
N PHE A 471 -1.74 7.07 20.89
CA PHE A 471 -1.91 5.65 20.58
C PHE A 471 -1.37 4.76 21.70
N ILE A 472 -0.17 5.03 22.22
CA ILE A 472 0.42 4.30 23.36
C ILE A 472 -0.49 4.41 24.58
N ALA A 473 -0.93 5.64 24.94
CA ALA A 473 -1.77 5.86 26.11
C ALA A 473 -3.11 5.14 26.01
N ASN A 474 -3.76 5.22 24.84
CA ASN A 474 -5.05 4.56 24.59
C ASN A 474 -4.92 3.04 24.57
N THR A 475 -3.85 2.49 23.96
CA THR A 475 -3.60 1.05 23.95
C THR A 475 -3.37 0.51 25.38
N ILE A 476 -2.60 1.20 26.23
CA ILE A 476 -2.44 0.83 27.64
C ILE A 476 -3.80 0.80 28.35
N ALA A 477 -4.62 1.84 28.19
CA ALA A 477 -5.95 1.90 28.78
C ALA A 477 -6.88 0.79 28.27
N GLN A 478 -6.79 0.43 26.98
CA GLN A 478 -7.54 -0.67 26.37
C GLN A 478 -7.11 -2.05 26.90
N VAL A 479 -5.84 -2.23 27.26
CA VAL A 479 -5.38 -3.44 27.96
C VAL A 479 -5.85 -3.47 29.39
N GLU A 480 -5.75 -2.35 30.13
CA GLU A 480 -6.17 -2.25 31.52
C GLU A 480 -7.69 -2.46 31.72
N ASN A 481 -8.50 -2.05 30.76
CA ASN A 481 -9.96 -2.26 30.78
C ASN A 481 -10.42 -3.59 30.15
N GLY A 482 -9.49 -4.39 29.64
CA GLY A 482 -9.76 -5.71 29.06
C GLY A 482 -10.22 -5.73 27.58
N THR A 483 -10.26 -4.58 26.91
CA THR A 483 -10.58 -4.51 25.47
C THR A 483 -9.52 -5.23 24.62
N ILE A 484 -8.25 -5.12 24.99
CA ILE A 484 -7.14 -5.87 24.39
C ILE A 484 -6.60 -6.82 25.46
N SER A 485 -6.46 -8.11 25.11
CA SER A 485 -5.87 -9.08 26.04
C SER A 485 -4.36 -8.86 26.20
N LEU A 486 -3.85 -9.01 27.43
CA LEU A 486 -2.41 -8.94 27.68
C LEU A 486 -1.64 -10.02 26.89
N SER A 487 -2.25 -11.20 26.68
CA SER A 487 -1.67 -12.27 25.89
C SER A 487 -1.46 -11.87 24.43
N ARG A 488 -2.32 -11.01 23.84
CA ARG A 488 -2.13 -10.50 22.48
C ARG A 488 -0.96 -9.50 22.42
N ILE A 489 -0.80 -8.66 23.45
CA ILE A 489 0.36 -7.78 23.57
C ILE A 489 1.63 -8.60 23.71
N ASP A 490 1.63 -9.62 24.54
CA ASP A 490 2.77 -10.52 24.74
C ASP A 490 3.15 -11.26 23.45
N ASP A 491 2.18 -11.73 22.64
CA ASP A 491 2.45 -12.32 21.33
C ASP A 491 3.09 -11.31 20.37
N ALA A 492 2.57 -10.08 20.29
CA ALA A 492 3.14 -9.04 19.44
C ALA A 492 4.59 -8.74 19.79
N VAL A 493 4.84 -8.49 21.07
CA VAL A 493 6.19 -8.15 21.56
C VAL A 493 7.13 -9.35 21.42
N THR A 494 6.65 -10.58 21.64
CA THR A 494 7.44 -11.79 21.40
C THR A 494 7.93 -11.85 19.95
N ARG A 495 7.07 -11.59 18.97
CA ARG A 495 7.41 -11.57 17.55
C ARG A 495 8.40 -10.46 17.20
N ILE A 496 8.19 -9.26 17.73
CA ILE A 496 9.10 -8.12 17.53
C ILE A 496 10.48 -8.42 18.13
N LEU A 497 10.55 -8.92 19.36
CA LEU A 497 11.80 -9.28 20.03
C LEU A 497 12.51 -10.43 19.30
N ARG A 498 11.77 -11.43 18.82
CA ARG A 498 12.31 -12.54 18.03
C ARG A 498 13.04 -12.03 16.79
N VAL A 499 12.43 -11.15 16.03
CA VAL A 499 13.06 -10.55 14.83
C VAL A 499 14.27 -9.72 15.21
N LYS A 500 14.19 -8.89 16.26
CA LYS A 500 15.33 -8.12 16.76
C LYS A 500 16.50 -9.01 17.16
N LEU A 501 16.25 -10.09 17.91
CA LEU A 501 17.31 -11.01 18.35
C LEU A 501 17.92 -11.79 17.16
N ARG A 502 17.10 -12.31 16.23
CA ARG A 502 17.58 -12.96 15.01
C ARG A 502 18.43 -12.04 14.15
N ALA A 503 18.08 -10.76 14.09
CA ALA A 503 18.86 -9.73 13.38
C ALA A 503 20.09 -9.27 14.19
N GLY A 504 20.40 -9.90 15.31
CA GLY A 504 21.60 -9.68 16.11
C GLY A 504 21.58 -8.41 16.98
N PHE A 505 20.42 -7.80 17.22
CA PHE A 505 20.32 -6.55 17.97
C PHE A 505 20.80 -6.65 19.42
N ALA A 506 20.83 -7.84 20.01
CA ALA A 506 21.37 -8.05 21.34
C ALA A 506 22.89 -7.73 21.46
N ASP A 507 23.64 -7.97 20.38
CA ASP A 507 25.07 -7.83 20.30
C ASP A 507 25.52 -6.69 19.39
N LYS A 508 24.58 -6.03 18.67
CA LYS A 508 24.93 -4.92 17.78
C LYS A 508 25.46 -3.74 18.57
N VAL A 509 26.59 -3.24 18.12
CA VAL A 509 27.11 -1.94 18.55
C VAL A 509 26.28 -0.80 17.96
N LYS A 510 26.46 0.40 18.47
CA LYS A 510 25.77 1.58 17.95
C LYS A 510 26.04 1.77 16.44
N PRO A 511 25.12 2.35 15.69
CA PRO A 511 25.20 2.44 14.23
C PRO A 511 26.53 2.94 13.67
N SER A 512 27.12 4.01 14.24
CA SER A 512 28.40 4.56 13.75
C SER A 512 29.62 3.63 13.91
N GLU A 513 29.52 2.60 14.75
CA GLU A 513 30.59 1.63 15.01
C GLU A 513 30.44 0.37 14.12
N ARG A 514 29.39 0.26 13.32
CA ARG A 514 29.15 -0.88 12.43
C ARG A 514 30.02 -0.81 11.20
N THR A 515 30.34 -1.96 10.60
CA THR A 515 31.33 -2.13 9.53
C THR A 515 31.11 -1.19 8.33
N HIS A 516 29.87 -0.93 7.93
CA HIS A 516 29.54 -0.17 6.73
C HIS A 516 29.03 1.24 7.00
N ALA A 517 28.74 1.58 8.26
CA ALA A 517 28.20 2.87 8.63
C ALA A 517 29.11 4.04 8.25
N ASN A 518 28.51 5.12 7.77
CA ASN A 518 29.20 6.34 7.32
C ASN A 518 30.22 6.10 6.18
N ASN A 519 30.13 4.97 5.47
CA ASN A 519 31.01 4.69 4.35
C ASN A 519 30.45 5.28 3.05
N SER A 520 30.83 6.50 2.73
CA SER A 520 30.37 7.20 1.53
C SER A 520 30.77 6.53 0.20
N THR A 521 31.72 5.58 0.20
CA THR A 521 32.12 4.85 -1.01
C THR A 521 31.09 3.80 -1.42
N LEU A 522 30.18 3.43 -0.53
CA LEU A 522 29.07 2.52 -0.82
C LEU A 522 27.90 3.24 -1.50
N ILE A 523 27.63 4.49 -1.13
CA ILE A 523 26.54 5.26 -1.72
C ILE A 523 26.84 5.56 -3.19
N GLY A 524 26.02 5.01 -4.08
CA GLY A 524 26.21 5.12 -5.53
C GLY A 524 27.51 4.49 -6.03
N ALA A 525 27.96 3.42 -5.39
CA ALA A 525 29.21 2.72 -5.75
C ALA A 525 29.20 2.30 -7.22
N ALA A 526 30.37 2.32 -7.86
CA ALA A 526 30.50 1.95 -9.29
C ALA A 526 29.99 0.51 -9.58
N ALA A 527 30.16 -0.40 -8.61
CA ALA A 527 29.63 -1.76 -8.70
C ALA A 527 28.09 -1.77 -8.74
N HIS A 528 27.43 -1.01 -7.85
CA HIS A 528 25.97 -0.89 -7.79
C HIS A 528 25.41 -0.26 -9.05
N ARG A 529 26.04 0.81 -9.56
CA ARG A 529 25.67 1.45 -10.84
C ARG A 529 25.85 0.52 -12.02
N THR A 530 26.84 -0.39 -11.99
CA THR A 530 27.03 -1.42 -13.02
C THR A 530 25.83 -2.38 -13.04
N ILE A 531 25.35 -2.81 -11.88
CA ILE A 531 24.14 -3.63 -11.74
C ILE A 531 22.90 -2.87 -12.24
N ALA A 532 22.75 -1.60 -11.84
CA ALA A 532 21.64 -0.77 -12.29
C ALA A 532 21.67 -0.55 -13.82
N ARG A 533 22.84 -0.31 -14.41
CA ARG A 533 23.00 -0.18 -15.87
C ARG A 533 22.66 -1.49 -16.60
N GLN A 534 23.01 -2.65 -16.03
CA GLN A 534 22.59 -3.95 -16.55
C GLN A 534 21.05 -4.08 -16.45
N ALA A 535 20.45 -3.72 -15.32
CA ALA A 535 19.00 -3.75 -15.13
C ALA A 535 18.27 -2.89 -16.18
N VAL A 536 18.79 -1.69 -16.48
CA VAL A 536 18.25 -0.86 -17.56
C VAL A 536 18.30 -1.57 -18.91
N ARG A 537 19.46 -2.13 -19.29
CA ARG A 537 19.58 -2.82 -20.58
C ARG A 537 18.61 -3.97 -20.74
N GLU A 538 18.45 -4.76 -19.68
CA GLU A 538 17.61 -5.96 -19.69
C GLU A 538 16.10 -5.62 -19.59
N SER A 539 15.74 -4.45 -19.06
CA SER A 539 14.34 -4.01 -18.91
C SER A 539 13.73 -3.40 -20.18
N LEU A 540 14.54 -2.93 -21.13
CA LEU A 540 14.03 -2.26 -22.32
C LEU A 540 13.24 -3.22 -23.21
N VAL A 541 12.01 -2.81 -23.59
CA VAL A 541 11.17 -3.59 -24.51
C VAL A 541 11.01 -2.85 -25.83
N LEU A 542 11.45 -3.47 -26.92
CA LEU A 542 11.28 -2.95 -28.27
C LEU A 542 9.88 -3.31 -28.80
N LEU A 543 9.01 -2.32 -28.92
CA LEU A 543 7.63 -2.49 -29.39
C LEU A 543 7.50 -2.32 -30.92
N LYS A 544 8.35 -1.49 -31.52
CA LYS A 544 8.37 -1.22 -32.97
C LYS A 544 9.79 -0.93 -33.44
N ASN A 545 10.14 -1.40 -34.67
CA ASN A 545 11.44 -1.14 -35.32
C ASN A 545 11.32 -1.18 -36.85
N SER A 546 10.56 -0.23 -37.39
CA SER A 546 10.31 -0.16 -38.86
C SER A 546 11.60 0.05 -39.62
N ASP A 547 11.72 -0.66 -40.75
CA ASP A 547 12.89 -0.63 -41.62
C ASP A 547 14.23 -0.99 -40.93
N ASN A 548 14.16 -1.62 -39.75
CA ASN A 548 15.34 -1.94 -38.92
C ASN A 548 16.21 -0.72 -38.62
N ILE A 549 15.58 0.41 -38.27
CA ILE A 549 16.29 1.66 -37.94
C ILE A 549 17.22 1.47 -36.73
N LEU A 550 16.82 0.69 -35.75
CA LEU A 550 17.68 0.26 -34.67
C LEU A 550 18.42 -1.04 -35.01
N PRO A 551 19.66 -1.21 -34.53
CA PRO A 551 20.51 -0.30 -33.78
C PRO A 551 21.14 0.79 -34.65
N LEU A 552 21.17 2.02 -34.11
CA LEU A 552 21.68 3.22 -34.78
C LEU A 552 23.21 3.15 -34.99
N ALA A 553 23.67 3.79 -36.06
CA ALA A 553 25.11 4.04 -36.24
C ALA A 553 25.56 5.13 -35.25
N PRO A 554 26.59 4.88 -34.43
CA PRO A 554 26.94 5.86 -33.39
C PRO A 554 27.71 7.10 -33.92
N ASN A 555 28.17 7.08 -35.15
CA ASN A 555 28.81 8.23 -35.82
C ASN A 555 27.83 9.17 -36.55
N ALA A 556 26.54 9.01 -36.30
CA ALA A 556 25.48 9.84 -36.86
C ALA A 556 25.40 11.24 -36.22
N SER A 557 24.67 12.14 -36.88
CA SER A 557 24.18 13.38 -36.28
C SER A 557 22.84 13.15 -35.60
N VAL A 558 22.80 13.17 -34.25
CA VAL A 558 21.65 12.80 -33.45
C VAL A 558 21.03 14.02 -32.75
N LEU A 559 19.77 14.27 -33.00
CA LEU A 559 18.97 15.21 -32.21
C LEU A 559 18.34 14.43 -31.03
N VAL A 560 18.52 14.84 -29.80
CA VAL A 560 17.80 14.31 -28.64
C VAL A 560 16.77 15.35 -28.19
N ALA A 561 15.50 14.93 -28.12
CA ALA A 561 14.38 15.81 -27.82
C ALA A 561 13.44 15.20 -26.77
N GLY A 562 12.43 15.96 -26.38
CA GLY A 562 11.41 15.56 -25.39
C GLY A 562 11.76 15.93 -23.95
N SER A 563 10.76 15.89 -23.08
CA SER A 563 10.85 16.30 -21.66
C SER A 563 11.79 15.43 -20.83
N GLY A 564 11.84 14.13 -21.14
CA GLY A 564 12.66 13.13 -20.44
C GLY A 564 14.13 13.08 -20.90
N ALA A 565 14.48 13.76 -21.99
CA ALA A 565 15.81 13.65 -22.61
C ALA A 565 16.97 13.86 -21.62
N ASN A 566 16.90 14.91 -20.82
CA ASN A 566 17.92 15.24 -19.83
C ASN A 566 17.29 15.50 -18.44
N ASN A 567 16.42 14.58 -17.97
CA ASN A 567 15.65 14.72 -16.76
C ASN A 567 15.73 13.42 -15.94
N ILE A 568 16.70 13.34 -14.99
CA ILE A 568 16.92 12.14 -14.16
C ILE A 568 15.73 11.93 -13.19
N GLY A 569 15.08 13.04 -12.73
CA GLY A 569 13.89 12.92 -11.90
C GLY A 569 12.76 12.17 -12.62
N GLN A 570 12.46 12.55 -13.88
CA GLN A 570 11.44 11.89 -14.68
C GLN A 570 11.79 10.43 -15.00
N GLN A 571 13.05 10.15 -15.35
CA GLN A 571 13.48 8.76 -15.62
C GLN A 571 13.50 7.88 -14.37
N SER A 572 13.48 8.46 -13.16
CA SER A 572 13.47 7.71 -11.89
C SER A 572 12.06 7.48 -11.34
N GLY A 573 11.10 8.33 -11.66
CA GLY A 573 9.70 8.16 -11.24
C GLY A 573 9.40 8.51 -9.79
N GLY A 574 8.25 8.04 -9.30
CA GLY A 574 7.82 8.18 -7.91
C GLY A 574 8.74 7.46 -6.92
N TRP A 575 8.52 7.65 -5.62
CA TRP A 575 9.35 7.07 -4.57
C TRP A 575 10.85 7.35 -4.76
N THR A 576 11.20 8.53 -5.31
CA THR A 576 12.59 8.91 -5.58
C THR A 576 12.91 10.23 -4.91
N ILE A 577 13.72 10.21 -3.87
CA ILE A 577 14.12 11.30 -2.97
C ILE A 577 12.89 11.89 -2.24
N THR A 578 11.83 12.26 -2.96
CA THR A 578 10.53 12.68 -2.41
C THR A 578 9.50 11.59 -2.70
N TRP A 579 8.41 11.53 -1.91
CA TRP A 579 7.35 10.54 -2.09
C TRP A 579 6.82 10.51 -3.52
N GLN A 580 6.36 11.65 -4.05
CA GLN A 580 5.86 11.72 -5.42
C GLN A 580 6.96 11.70 -6.50
N GLY A 581 8.26 11.73 -6.14
CA GLY A 581 9.36 11.84 -7.09
C GLY A 581 9.49 13.21 -7.75
N THR A 582 8.63 14.15 -7.39
CA THR A 582 8.60 15.53 -7.93
C THR A 582 9.56 16.46 -7.21
N GLY A 583 9.83 17.65 -7.81
CA GLY A 583 10.72 18.66 -7.22
C GLY A 583 12.20 18.26 -7.20
N ASN A 584 12.60 17.30 -8.03
CA ASN A 584 13.98 16.84 -8.19
C ASN A 584 14.59 17.41 -9.48
N SER A 585 15.84 17.81 -9.41
CA SER A 585 16.66 18.20 -10.56
C SER A 585 17.86 17.26 -10.70
N ASN A 586 18.53 17.27 -11.84
CA ASN A 586 19.71 16.41 -12.05
C ASN A 586 20.80 16.58 -10.98
N SER A 587 20.87 17.73 -10.30
CA SER A 587 21.82 17.97 -9.21
C SER A 587 21.52 17.13 -7.95
N ASN A 588 20.31 16.59 -7.81
CA ASN A 588 19.96 15.69 -6.72
C ASN A 588 20.44 14.23 -6.94
N PHE A 589 21.02 13.95 -8.11
CA PHE A 589 21.49 12.63 -8.52
C PHE A 589 23.00 12.63 -8.86
N PRO A 590 23.90 12.96 -7.93
CA PRO A 590 25.32 13.02 -8.19
C PRO A 590 25.84 11.64 -8.64
N GLY A 591 26.59 11.61 -9.74
CA GLY A 591 27.13 10.41 -10.34
C GLY A 591 26.15 9.63 -11.25
N ALA A 592 24.87 10.01 -11.31
CA ALA A 592 23.91 9.42 -12.25
C ALA A 592 24.12 9.92 -13.68
N THR A 593 23.56 9.19 -14.63
CA THR A 593 23.63 9.50 -16.06
C THR A 593 22.22 9.70 -16.61
N SER A 594 21.93 10.90 -17.16
CA SER A 594 20.70 11.10 -17.92
C SER A 594 20.73 10.36 -19.24
N ILE A 595 19.58 10.11 -19.84
CA ILE A 595 19.48 9.44 -21.14
C ILE A 595 20.26 10.23 -22.21
N TYR A 596 20.11 11.56 -22.21
CA TYR A 596 20.92 12.41 -23.11
C TYR A 596 22.43 12.24 -22.88
N ALA A 597 22.90 12.25 -21.65
CA ALA A 597 24.32 12.14 -21.34
C ALA A 597 24.88 10.76 -21.80
N GLY A 598 24.10 9.69 -21.64
CA GLY A 598 24.45 8.37 -22.15
C GLY A 598 24.57 8.35 -23.68
N ILE A 599 23.57 8.89 -24.38
CA ILE A 599 23.56 9.01 -25.84
C ILE A 599 24.75 9.85 -26.33
N GLN A 600 24.95 11.04 -25.72
CA GLN A 600 26.05 11.92 -26.05
C GLN A 600 27.42 11.25 -25.90
N SER A 601 27.60 10.50 -24.83
CA SER A 601 28.84 9.73 -24.60
C SER A 601 29.10 8.70 -25.68
N ALA A 602 28.09 7.91 -26.06
CA ALA A 602 28.19 6.87 -27.06
C ALA A 602 28.47 7.46 -28.45
N VAL A 603 27.74 8.48 -28.84
CA VAL A 603 27.88 9.14 -30.18
C VAL A 603 29.21 9.87 -30.29
N ASN A 604 29.61 10.66 -29.28
CA ASN A 604 30.90 11.37 -29.33
C ASN A 604 32.10 10.42 -29.36
N ALA A 605 32.05 9.31 -28.64
CA ALA A 605 33.10 8.29 -28.64
C ALA A 605 33.32 7.67 -30.05
N ALA A 606 32.31 7.68 -30.90
CA ALA A 606 32.35 7.18 -32.28
C ALA A 606 32.60 8.29 -33.33
N GLY A 607 32.75 9.54 -32.90
CA GLY A 607 32.98 10.69 -33.81
C GLY A 607 31.71 11.28 -34.44
N GLY A 608 30.54 10.90 -33.96
CA GLY A 608 29.26 11.55 -34.29
C GLY A 608 29.02 12.85 -33.53
N THR A 609 27.84 13.44 -33.73
CA THR A 609 27.44 14.68 -33.07
C THR A 609 26.07 14.55 -32.44
N THR A 610 25.89 15.21 -31.30
CA THR A 610 24.59 15.28 -30.61
C THR A 610 24.17 16.72 -30.40
N SER A 611 22.85 16.97 -30.52
CA SER A 611 22.22 18.23 -30.06
C SER A 611 21.06 17.89 -29.12
N LEU A 612 20.85 18.75 -28.11
CA LEU A 612 19.72 18.62 -27.17
C LEU A 612 18.75 19.77 -27.43
N SER A 613 17.49 19.44 -27.69
CA SER A 613 16.42 20.42 -27.87
C SER A 613 15.09 19.80 -27.42
N ALA A 614 14.58 20.22 -26.27
CA ALA A 614 13.36 19.62 -25.72
C ALA A 614 12.17 19.71 -26.69
N ASN A 615 12.07 20.79 -27.45
CA ASN A 615 11.01 21.01 -28.45
C ASN A 615 11.37 20.55 -29.87
N GLY A 616 12.47 19.80 -30.06
CA GLY A 616 12.87 19.26 -31.36
C GLY A 616 13.45 20.27 -32.35
N SER A 617 13.64 21.54 -31.97
CA SER A 617 14.22 22.57 -32.85
C SER A 617 15.71 22.31 -33.09
N PHE A 618 16.15 22.52 -34.31
CA PHE A 618 17.57 22.46 -34.68
C PHE A 618 17.90 23.57 -35.68
N THR A 619 19.20 23.85 -35.87
CA THR A 619 19.68 24.85 -36.83
C THR A 619 20.70 24.24 -37.76
N GLY A 620 20.68 24.63 -39.05
CA GLY A 620 21.61 24.08 -40.07
C GLY A 620 21.14 22.84 -40.74
N THR A 621 22.04 21.84 -40.90
CA THR A 621 21.71 20.57 -41.53
C THR A 621 20.78 19.74 -40.65
N ALA A 622 19.78 19.08 -41.26
CA ALA A 622 18.91 18.17 -40.56
C ALA A 622 19.70 17.02 -39.90
N PRO A 623 19.34 16.61 -38.70
CA PRO A 623 19.95 15.44 -38.08
C PRO A 623 19.61 14.16 -38.85
N ASP A 624 20.49 13.16 -38.76
CA ASP A 624 20.25 11.86 -39.36
C ASP A 624 19.11 11.09 -38.67
N VAL A 625 18.89 11.36 -37.38
CA VAL A 625 17.86 10.76 -36.58
C VAL A 625 17.51 11.66 -35.36
N ALA A 626 16.25 11.65 -34.97
CA ALA A 626 15.79 12.22 -33.70
C ALA A 626 15.46 11.10 -32.71
N ILE A 627 16.03 11.19 -31.51
CA ILE A 627 15.65 10.35 -30.38
C ILE A 627 14.79 11.21 -29.46
N VAL A 628 13.50 10.88 -29.34
CA VAL A 628 12.56 11.64 -28.54
C VAL A 628 12.27 10.88 -27.25
N VAL A 629 12.63 11.45 -26.12
CA VAL A 629 12.42 10.88 -24.78
C VAL A 629 11.27 11.61 -24.12
N PHE A 630 10.18 10.91 -23.89
CA PHE A 630 8.95 11.48 -23.36
C PHE A 630 8.20 10.46 -22.50
N GLY A 631 7.20 10.87 -21.76
CA GLY A 631 6.41 9.96 -20.93
C GLY A 631 5.76 10.63 -19.74
N GLU A 632 5.33 9.82 -18.77
CA GLU A 632 4.65 10.27 -17.56
C GLU A 632 5.55 11.16 -16.70
N SER A 633 4.94 12.12 -16.02
CA SER A 633 5.58 12.83 -14.90
C SER A 633 5.60 11.91 -13.67
N PRO A 634 6.57 12.08 -12.75
CA PRO A 634 6.61 11.28 -11.53
C PRO A 634 5.34 11.42 -10.69
N TYR A 635 4.86 10.30 -10.17
CA TYR A 635 3.73 10.20 -9.24
C TYR A 635 3.93 9.00 -8.30
N ALA A 636 3.18 8.96 -7.19
CA ALA A 636 3.09 7.81 -6.31
C ALA A 636 1.65 7.64 -5.80
N GLU A 637 1.28 6.38 -5.59
CA GLU A 637 0.00 5.95 -5.00
C GLU A 637 -1.23 6.50 -5.75
N GLY A 638 -2.32 6.82 -5.04
CA GLY A 638 -3.57 7.27 -5.64
C GLY A 638 -3.47 8.54 -6.50
N VAL A 639 -2.39 9.33 -6.37
CA VAL A 639 -2.12 10.44 -7.31
C VAL A 639 -1.91 9.94 -8.74
N GLY A 640 -1.43 8.71 -8.88
CA GLY A 640 -1.24 8.07 -10.17
C GLY A 640 -2.47 7.32 -10.71
N ASP A 641 -3.60 7.24 -9.99
CA ASP A 641 -4.79 6.54 -10.47
C ASP A 641 -5.36 7.20 -11.73
N LEU A 642 -5.73 6.39 -12.71
CA LEU A 642 -6.26 6.85 -13.99
C LEU A 642 -7.68 6.32 -14.25
N ASN A 643 -8.47 7.10 -14.97
CA ASN A 643 -9.77 6.64 -15.49
C ASN A 643 -9.70 6.20 -16.97
N SER A 644 -8.57 6.43 -17.62
CA SER A 644 -8.30 6.06 -19.02
C SER A 644 -6.80 5.83 -19.17
N LEU A 645 -6.42 4.85 -19.96
CA LEU A 645 -5.01 4.59 -20.30
C LEU A 645 -4.53 5.41 -21.50
N GLU A 646 -5.31 6.40 -21.99
CA GLU A 646 -4.84 7.28 -23.04
C GLU A 646 -3.64 8.11 -22.57
N TYR A 647 -2.54 8.07 -23.32
CA TYR A 647 -1.40 8.92 -23.04
C TYR A 647 -1.69 10.38 -23.43
N GLN A 648 -1.49 11.33 -22.51
CA GLN A 648 -1.79 12.77 -22.67
C GLN A 648 -3.18 13.04 -23.26
N PRO A 649 -4.27 12.64 -22.59
CA PRO A 649 -5.61 12.92 -23.06
C PRO A 649 -5.82 14.44 -23.23
N GLY A 650 -6.32 14.85 -24.39
CA GLY A 650 -6.60 16.26 -24.71
C GLY A 650 -5.36 17.15 -24.94
N ASN A 651 -4.17 16.82 -24.46
CA ASN A 651 -2.93 17.56 -24.73
C ASN A 651 -1.90 16.65 -25.38
N LYS A 652 -1.90 16.51 -26.68
CA LYS A 652 -1.00 15.67 -27.45
C LYS A 652 0.32 16.39 -27.82
N SER A 653 0.96 17.05 -26.86
CA SER A 653 2.19 17.83 -27.13
C SER A 653 3.36 16.98 -27.58
N ASP A 654 3.53 15.76 -27.01
CA ASP A 654 4.60 14.87 -27.42
C ASP A 654 4.31 14.23 -28.78
N LEU A 655 3.05 13.87 -29.07
CA LEU A 655 2.64 13.44 -30.40
C LEU A 655 2.91 14.55 -31.44
N ALA A 656 2.57 15.81 -31.15
CA ALA A 656 2.85 16.92 -32.04
C ALA A 656 4.35 17.10 -32.32
N LEU A 657 5.20 16.88 -31.32
CA LEU A 657 6.66 16.87 -31.47
C LEU A 657 7.11 15.75 -32.41
N LEU A 658 6.65 14.51 -32.20
CA LEU A 658 6.96 13.37 -33.06
C LEU A 658 6.55 13.62 -34.51
N GLN A 659 5.33 14.09 -34.73
CA GLN A 659 4.78 14.42 -36.05
C GLN A 659 5.59 15.53 -36.72
N SER A 660 5.93 16.60 -35.99
CA SER A 660 6.72 17.72 -36.55
C SER A 660 8.10 17.27 -37.05
N LEU A 661 8.72 16.30 -36.41
CA LEU A 661 10.01 15.74 -36.85
C LEU A 661 9.84 14.84 -38.08
N ARG A 662 8.80 14.00 -38.08
CA ARG A 662 8.43 13.13 -39.23
C ARG A 662 8.10 13.97 -40.48
N ASP A 663 7.38 15.08 -40.33
CA ASP A 663 7.03 16.00 -41.44
C ASP A 663 8.27 16.64 -42.07
N GLN A 664 9.35 16.74 -41.33
CA GLN A 664 10.65 17.20 -41.80
C GLN A 664 11.49 16.05 -42.44
N ASN A 665 10.93 14.84 -42.53
CA ASN A 665 11.59 13.61 -42.99
C ASN A 665 12.78 13.20 -42.12
N ILE A 666 12.70 13.49 -40.81
CA ILE A 666 13.71 13.01 -39.84
C ILE A 666 13.18 11.71 -39.23
N PRO A 667 13.92 10.61 -39.33
CA PRO A 667 13.54 9.37 -38.66
C PRO A 667 13.45 9.57 -37.13
N VAL A 668 12.39 9.04 -36.51
CA VAL A 668 12.09 9.22 -35.08
C VAL A 668 12.22 7.90 -34.33
N VAL A 669 13.05 7.88 -33.29
CA VAL A 669 13.15 6.82 -32.28
C VAL A 669 12.55 7.32 -30.98
N SER A 670 11.44 6.75 -30.55
CA SER A 670 10.76 7.08 -29.31
C SER A 670 11.29 6.25 -28.14
N ILE A 671 11.67 6.92 -27.05
CA ILE A 671 12.01 6.31 -25.75
C ILE A 671 10.94 6.72 -24.78
N PHE A 672 10.05 5.81 -24.44
CA PHE A 672 8.85 6.08 -23.65
C PHE A 672 9.08 5.78 -22.17
N LEU A 673 8.99 6.80 -21.34
CA LEU A 673 9.09 6.71 -19.87
C LEU A 673 7.70 6.55 -19.28
N THR A 674 7.42 5.38 -18.70
CA THR A 674 6.08 5.10 -18.18
C THR A 674 6.12 4.14 -16.99
N GLY A 675 5.22 4.34 -16.05
CA GLY A 675 4.99 3.45 -14.92
C GLY A 675 3.97 2.34 -15.19
N ARG A 676 3.43 2.28 -16.42
CA ARG A 676 2.37 1.34 -16.82
C ARG A 676 2.27 1.22 -18.34
N PRO A 677 1.65 0.16 -18.90
CA PRO A 677 1.20 0.19 -20.28
C PRO A 677 0.14 1.30 -20.49
N LEU A 678 0.34 2.15 -21.49
CA LEU A 678 -0.60 3.21 -21.86
C LEU A 678 -0.98 3.06 -23.32
N TRP A 679 -2.17 3.47 -23.67
CA TRP A 679 -2.62 3.52 -25.06
C TRP A 679 -1.90 4.66 -25.81
N VAL A 680 -1.02 4.30 -26.73
CA VAL A 680 -0.09 5.19 -27.45
C VAL A 680 -0.11 4.94 -28.97
N ASN A 681 -1.24 4.53 -29.53
CA ASN A 681 -1.34 4.18 -30.95
C ASN A 681 -0.91 5.31 -31.88
N ALA A 682 -1.27 6.55 -31.55
CA ALA A 682 -0.87 7.72 -32.34
C ALA A 682 0.65 7.98 -32.27
N GLU A 683 1.25 7.82 -31.14
CA GLU A 683 2.69 7.97 -30.90
C GLU A 683 3.48 6.83 -31.58
N LEU A 684 2.95 5.60 -31.56
CA LEU A 684 3.49 4.46 -32.31
C LEU A 684 3.44 4.72 -33.82
N ASN A 685 2.33 5.24 -34.36
CA ASN A 685 2.22 5.61 -35.77
C ASN A 685 3.20 6.71 -36.18
N ALA A 686 3.49 7.65 -35.28
CA ALA A 686 4.42 8.75 -35.51
C ALA A 686 5.91 8.39 -35.28
N SER A 687 6.24 7.13 -34.97
CA SER A 687 7.59 6.65 -34.65
C SER A 687 8.09 5.63 -35.65
N ASN A 688 9.41 5.66 -35.99
CA ASN A 688 10.07 4.60 -36.76
C ASN A 688 10.51 3.44 -35.85
N ALA A 689 10.92 3.76 -34.60
CA ALA A 689 11.10 2.76 -33.55
C ALA A 689 10.50 3.27 -32.26
N PHE A 690 9.98 2.34 -31.44
CA PHE A 690 9.37 2.65 -30.16
C PHE A 690 9.85 1.70 -29.08
N VAL A 691 10.46 2.26 -28.05
CA VAL A 691 11.03 1.51 -26.92
C VAL A 691 10.28 1.89 -25.64
N ALA A 692 9.65 0.93 -25.00
CA ALA A 692 9.18 1.08 -23.63
C ALA A 692 10.40 0.98 -22.70
N ALA A 693 10.78 2.10 -22.11
CA ALA A 693 11.95 2.20 -21.25
C ALA A 693 11.57 2.18 -19.76
N TRP A 694 10.27 2.16 -19.45
CA TRP A 694 9.73 2.18 -18.11
C TRP A 694 10.26 3.37 -17.30
N LEU A 695 10.71 3.13 -16.08
CA LEU A 695 11.34 4.12 -15.21
C LEU A 695 12.75 3.63 -14.86
N PRO A 696 13.76 3.96 -15.69
CA PRO A 696 15.09 3.30 -15.66
C PRO A 696 15.99 3.70 -14.48
N GLY A 697 15.61 4.68 -13.65
CA GLY A 697 16.43 5.08 -12.51
C GLY A 697 17.66 5.92 -12.90
N THR A 698 18.79 5.75 -12.18
CA THR A 698 19.98 6.62 -12.33
C THR A 698 20.87 6.30 -13.53
N GLU A 699 20.67 5.18 -14.23
CA GLU A 699 21.62 4.72 -15.24
C GLU A 699 21.08 4.81 -16.68
N GLY A 700 20.61 5.99 -17.09
CA GLY A 700 20.09 6.26 -18.44
C GLY A 700 21.05 5.89 -19.58
N ALA A 701 22.37 5.78 -19.32
CA ALA A 701 23.35 5.28 -20.27
C ALA A 701 23.09 3.84 -20.72
N GLY A 702 22.40 3.02 -19.92
CA GLY A 702 22.01 1.65 -20.29
C GLY A 702 21.14 1.61 -21.55
N ILE A 703 20.34 2.66 -21.79
CA ILE A 703 19.54 2.79 -23.03
C ILE A 703 20.45 2.93 -24.24
N ALA A 704 21.48 3.79 -24.16
CA ALA A 704 22.43 3.99 -25.25
C ALA A 704 23.22 2.71 -25.58
N ASP A 705 23.51 1.86 -24.59
CA ASP A 705 24.18 0.57 -24.79
C ASP A 705 23.40 -0.36 -25.72
N VAL A 706 22.06 -0.26 -25.72
CA VAL A 706 21.20 -1.14 -26.52
C VAL A 706 20.89 -0.50 -27.86
N ILE A 707 20.53 0.79 -27.92
CA ILE A 707 20.04 1.41 -29.16
C ILE A 707 21.15 1.77 -30.19
N PHE A 708 22.43 1.73 -29.80
CA PHE A 708 23.53 2.02 -30.69
C PHE A 708 24.42 0.78 -30.99
N LYS A 709 24.94 0.73 -32.20
CA LYS A 709 26.05 -0.17 -32.55
C LYS A 709 27.34 0.25 -31.84
N THR A 710 28.29 -0.68 -31.74
CA THR A 710 29.65 -0.32 -31.35
C THR A 710 30.31 0.55 -32.44
N SER A 711 31.41 1.21 -32.12
CA SER A 711 32.19 1.99 -33.10
C SER A 711 32.71 1.14 -34.24
N ALA A 712 32.80 -0.18 -34.05
CA ALA A 712 33.14 -1.14 -35.09
C ALA A 712 31.94 -1.58 -35.97
N GLY A 713 30.73 -1.09 -35.72
CA GLY A 713 29.50 -1.39 -36.44
C GLY A 713 28.77 -2.66 -36.03
N ALA A 714 29.26 -3.37 -35.01
CA ALA A 714 28.55 -4.53 -34.46
C ALA A 714 27.46 -4.12 -33.47
N THR A 715 26.43 -4.95 -33.29
CA THR A 715 25.47 -4.81 -32.20
C THR A 715 26.22 -4.85 -30.87
N HIS A 716 25.95 -3.85 -30.01
CA HIS A 716 26.59 -3.78 -28.68
C HIS A 716 25.84 -4.67 -27.70
N HIS A 717 24.55 -4.40 -27.51
CA HIS A 717 23.60 -5.25 -26.80
C HIS A 717 22.32 -5.35 -27.62
N ASP A 718 21.65 -6.49 -27.58
CA ASP A 718 20.32 -6.65 -28.17
C ASP A 718 19.23 -6.43 -27.12
N PHE A 719 18.01 -6.20 -27.55
CA PHE A 719 16.86 -6.19 -26.66
C PHE A 719 16.59 -7.61 -26.15
N SER A 720 16.46 -7.73 -24.84
CA SER A 720 16.10 -8.99 -24.18
C SER A 720 14.82 -8.86 -23.36
N GLY A 721 14.43 -7.65 -23.01
CA GLY A 721 13.23 -7.39 -22.23
C GLY A 721 11.96 -7.81 -22.96
N LYS A 722 11.00 -8.33 -22.18
CA LYS A 722 9.69 -8.76 -22.64
C LYS A 722 8.62 -8.14 -21.77
N LEU A 723 7.47 -7.79 -22.34
CA LEU A 723 6.35 -7.25 -21.57
C LEU A 723 5.95 -8.21 -20.45
N SER A 724 6.03 -7.76 -19.22
CA SER A 724 5.49 -8.43 -18.02
C SER A 724 4.05 -7.99 -17.71
N PHE A 725 3.52 -7.13 -18.58
CA PHE A 725 2.15 -6.63 -18.60
C PHE A 725 1.66 -6.65 -20.04
N SER A 726 0.40 -7.00 -20.24
CA SER A 726 -0.26 -6.88 -21.54
C SER A 726 -0.45 -5.41 -21.89
N TRP A 727 -0.23 -5.03 -23.15
CA TRP A 727 -0.34 -3.64 -23.59
C TRP A 727 -1.73 -3.36 -24.14
N PRO A 728 -2.47 -2.33 -23.67
CA PRO A 728 -3.86 -2.10 -24.04
C PRO A 728 -4.05 -1.77 -25.53
N ASN A 729 -5.11 -2.32 -26.11
CA ASN A 729 -5.51 -2.06 -27.48
C ASN A 729 -6.40 -0.80 -27.62
N SER A 730 -7.05 -0.37 -26.54
CA SER A 730 -7.84 0.84 -26.44
C SER A 730 -7.62 1.57 -25.12
N ALA A 731 -7.97 2.84 -25.08
CA ALA A 731 -7.73 3.69 -23.90
C ALA A 731 -8.60 3.33 -22.69
N ASP A 732 -9.72 2.68 -22.89
CA ASP A 732 -10.66 2.22 -21.85
C ASP A 732 -10.41 0.76 -21.41
N GLN A 733 -9.43 0.08 -22.00
CA GLN A 733 -9.03 -1.26 -21.62
C GLN A 733 -8.12 -1.23 -20.37
N LEU A 734 -8.69 -0.78 -19.24
CA LEU A 734 -7.97 -0.55 -17.98
C LEU A 734 -7.38 -1.83 -17.38
N ALA A 735 -8.01 -2.95 -17.66
CA ALA A 735 -7.60 -4.29 -17.23
C ALA A 735 -7.57 -5.21 -18.44
N VAL A 736 -6.40 -5.68 -18.81
CA VAL A 736 -6.19 -6.72 -19.81
C VAL A 736 -5.07 -7.61 -19.33
N ASN A 737 -5.39 -8.83 -18.93
CA ASN A 737 -4.41 -9.70 -18.31
C ASN A 737 -4.32 -11.03 -19.05
N ARG A 738 -3.13 -11.59 -19.10
CA ARG A 738 -2.90 -12.94 -19.58
C ARG A 738 -3.91 -13.91 -18.96
N ASN A 739 -4.52 -14.73 -19.78
CA ASN A 739 -5.54 -15.72 -19.43
C ASN A 739 -6.94 -15.15 -19.14
N ASP A 740 -7.21 -13.87 -19.34
CA ASP A 740 -8.57 -13.36 -19.32
C ASP A 740 -9.41 -14.02 -20.43
N SER A 741 -10.69 -14.24 -20.16
CA SER A 741 -11.61 -14.88 -21.14
C SER A 741 -11.79 -14.07 -22.42
N THR A 742 -11.60 -12.76 -22.35
CA THR A 742 -11.61 -11.83 -23.47
C THR A 742 -10.24 -11.13 -23.51
N TYR A 743 -9.25 -11.81 -24.07
CA TYR A 743 -7.86 -11.32 -24.13
C TYR A 743 -7.59 -10.73 -25.51
N ASP A 744 -7.58 -9.43 -25.64
CA ASP A 744 -7.36 -8.69 -26.88
C ASP A 744 -6.42 -7.48 -26.67
N PRO A 745 -5.17 -7.67 -26.27
CA PRO A 745 -4.20 -6.60 -26.12
C PRO A 745 -3.63 -6.15 -27.47
N LEU A 746 -3.12 -4.91 -27.55
CA LEU A 746 -2.29 -4.47 -28.69
C LEU A 746 -0.99 -5.28 -28.77
N PHE A 747 -0.30 -5.45 -27.64
CA PHE A 747 0.82 -6.35 -27.51
C PHE A 747 0.57 -7.32 -26.36
N ALA A 748 0.67 -8.60 -26.67
CA ALA A 748 0.44 -9.65 -25.67
C ALA A 748 1.53 -9.66 -24.59
N TYR A 749 1.19 -10.17 -23.41
CA TYR A 749 2.18 -10.56 -22.40
C TYR A 749 3.33 -11.37 -23.02
N GLY A 750 4.57 -11.03 -22.65
CA GLY A 750 5.76 -11.66 -23.21
C GLY A 750 6.20 -11.11 -24.56
N PHE A 751 5.49 -10.13 -25.14
CA PHE A 751 5.93 -9.47 -26.38
C PHE A 751 7.19 -8.62 -26.16
N GLY A 752 7.98 -8.51 -27.20
CA GLY A 752 9.16 -7.66 -27.31
C GLY A 752 10.01 -8.13 -28.49
N LEU A 753 10.42 -7.21 -29.35
CA LEU A 753 11.26 -7.50 -30.49
C LEU A 753 12.74 -7.56 -30.08
N THR A 754 13.52 -8.34 -30.84
CA THR A 754 14.99 -8.31 -30.89
C THR A 754 15.44 -7.74 -32.23
N TYR A 755 16.70 -7.53 -32.41
CA TYR A 755 17.24 -7.10 -33.72
C TYR A 755 17.20 -8.20 -34.81
N GLN A 756 16.82 -9.41 -34.44
CA GLN A 756 16.64 -10.53 -35.38
C GLN A 756 15.19 -10.66 -35.87
N ASP A 757 14.26 -10.03 -35.17
CA ASP A 757 12.84 -10.12 -35.48
C ASP A 757 12.47 -9.13 -36.58
N THR A 758 11.49 -9.52 -37.40
CA THR A 758 10.92 -8.63 -38.39
C THR A 758 9.74 -7.88 -37.78
N ASP A 759 9.82 -6.56 -37.72
CA ASP A 759 8.70 -5.71 -37.35
C ASP A 759 7.60 -5.77 -38.41
N SER A 760 6.39 -6.14 -37.98
CA SER A 760 5.19 -6.16 -38.81
C SER A 760 4.19 -5.06 -38.44
N LEU A 761 4.51 -4.22 -37.45
CA LEU A 761 3.63 -3.13 -37.01
C LEU A 761 3.71 -1.97 -38.00
N GLY A 762 2.60 -1.71 -38.67
CA GLY A 762 2.50 -0.56 -39.60
C GLY A 762 2.31 0.78 -38.90
N ASP A 763 2.21 1.86 -39.68
CA ASP A 763 1.95 3.23 -39.21
C ASP A 763 0.42 3.57 -39.25
N ASN A 764 -0.46 2.55 -39.18
CA ASN A 764 -1.91 2.71 -39.37
C ASN A 764 -2.71 2.08 -38.24
N LEU A 765 -2.18 2.10 -37.00
CA LEU A 765 -2.95 1.70 -35.83
C LEU A 765 -4.17 2.62 -35.70
N ASP A 766 -5.27 2.05 -35.26
CA ASP A 766 -6.48 2.84 -35.04
C ASP A 766 -6.22 3.86 -33.92
N THR A 767 -6.41 5.12 -34.24
CA THR A 767 -6.30 6.27 -33.33
C THR A 767 -7.67 6.84 -33.00
N SER A 768 -8.75 6.30 -33.60
CA SER A 768 -10.12 6.66 -33.28
C SER A 768 -10.67 5.91 -32.06
N GLY A 769 -9.96 4.89 -31.62
CA GLY A 769 -10.28 4.09 -30.45
C GLY A 769 -9.94 4.78 -29.14
N SER A 770 -10.29 6.04 -28.98
CA SER A 770 -10.62 6.54 -27.68
C SER A 770 -11.73 5.67 -27.16
N GLY A 771 -11.43 4.70 -26.31
CA GLY A 771 -12.39 4.19 -25.37
C GLY A 771 -13.06 5.42 -24.80
N GLY A 772 -14.36 5.41 -24.66
CA GLY A 772 -15.19 6.56 -24.46
C GLY A 772 -14.47 7.78 -23.93
N SER A 773 -14.04 8.64 -24.81
CA SER A 773 -13.65 9.98 -24.42
C SER A 773 -14.77 10.46 -23.52
N GLN A 774 -14.50 10.86 -22.29
CA GLN A 774 -15.49 11.63 -21.54
C GLN A 774 -16.02 12.80 -22.39
N SER A 775 -15.34 13.14 -23.51
CA SER A 775 -15.84 14.06 -24.51
C SER A 775 -17.20 13.69 -25.12
N ASP A 776 -17.58 12.41 -25.08
CA ASP A 776 -18.85 11.90 -25.65
C ASP A 776 -19.95 11.72 -24.60
N VAL A 777 -19.62 11.87 -23.30
CA VAL A 777 -20.65 11.91 -22.26
C VAL A 777 -21.38 13.23 -22.36
N VAL A 778 -22.66 13.16 -22.75
CA VAL A 778 -23.56 14.30 -22.77
C VAL A 778 -24.50 14.19 -21.57
N PHE A 779 -24.40 15.13 -20.66
CA PHE A 779 -25.22 15.17 -19.44
C PHE A 779 -26.57 15.79 -19.74
N SER A 780 -27.66 15.06 -19.50
CA SER A 780 -29.02 15.62 -19.64
C SER A 780 -29.26 16.68 -18.56
N VAL A 781 -29.77 17.83 -18.98
CA VAL A 781 -30.20 18.94 -18.11
C VAL A 781 -31.71 19.10 -18.19
N PRO A 782 -32.43 19.00 -17.04
CA PRO A 782 -31.97 18.97 -15.65
C PRO A 782 -31.27 17.67 -15.24
N GLY A 783 -30.27 17.78 -14.38
CA GLY A 783 -29.45 16.65 -13.91
C GLY A 783 -28.28 17.07 -13.02
N THR A 784 -27.53 16.07 -12.54
CA THR A 784 -26.28 16.28 -11.77
C THR A 784 -25.11 15.81 -12.62
N ILE A 785 -24.03 16.58 -12.62
CA ILE A 785 -22.75 16.33 -13.28
C ILE A 785 -21.72 16.15 -12.15
N GLU A 786 -21.15 14.98 -12.02
CA GLU A 786 -20.01 14.75 -11.12
C GLU A 786 -18.78 15.49 -11.70
N ALA A 787 -18.07 16.23 -10.86
CA ALA A 787 -17.05 17.16 -11.35
C ALA A 787 -15.87 16.47 -12.02
N GLU A 788 -15.56 15.25 -11.63
CA GLU A 788 -14.50 14.42 -12.22
C GLU A 788 -14.85 13.83 -13.59
N LEU A 789 -16.14 13.88 -14.01
CA LEU A 789 -16.58 13.38 -15.29
C LEU A 789 -16.52 14.45 -16.40
N TYR A 790 -15.47 15.23 -16.44
CA TYR A 790 -15.25 16.28 -17.43
C TYR A 790 -14.92 15.73 -18.82
N ALA A 791 -15.40 16.39 -19.88
CA ALA A 791 -15.06 16.05 -21.26
C ALA A 791 -13.66 16.53 -21.67
N ALA A 792 -13.17 17.63 -21.08
CA ALA A 792 -11.84 18.17 -21.26
C ALA A 792 -11.45 19.03 -20.06
N MET A 793 -10.14 19.14 -19.81
CA MET A 793 -9.64 19.98 -18.70
C MET A 793 -8.23 20.52 -18.99
N ASN A 794 -7.77 21.43 -18.12
CA ASN A 794 -6.39 21.87 -18.03
C ASN A 794 -6.02 22.16 -16.58
N GLY A 795 -4.93 21.56 -16.09
CA GLY A 795 -4.35 21.83 -14.77
C GLY A 795 -5.05 21.13 -13.58
N ILE A 796 -6.19 20.49 -13.80
CA ILE A 796 -7.03 19.91 -12.75
C ILE A 796 -6.56 18.50 -12.38
N GLN A 797 -6.68 18.14 -11.09
CA GLN A 797 -6.48 16.77 -10.59
C GLN A 797 -7.72 16.31 -9.82
N THR A 798 -7.88 15.00 -9.65
CA THR A 798 -8.97 14.42 -8.86
C THR A 798 -8.45 13.77 -7.60
N GLU A 799 -9.25 13.82 -6.53
CA GLU A 799 -8.94 13.17 -5.25
C GLU A 799 -10.17 12.46 -4.69
N ALA A 800 -10.00 11.61 -3.69
CA ALA A 800 -11.10 10.93 -3.02
C ALA A 800 -11.98 11.94 -2.28
N SER A 801 -13.31 11.89 -2.47
CA SER A 801 -14.27 12.74 -1.82
C SER A 801 -14.84 12.07 -0.56
N THR A 802 -14.96 12.85 0.53
CA THR A 802 -15.70 12.43 1.73
C THR A 802 -17.12 13.01 1.79
N ASP A 803 -17.59 13.66 0.71
CA ASP A 803 -18.93 14.25 0.66
C ASP A 803 -20.01 13.16 0.57
N SER A 804 -20.89 13.11 1.57
CA SER A 804 -22.09 12.26 1.58
C SER A 804 -23.32 12.96 0.98
N GLY A 805 -23.14 14.14 0.39
CA GLY A 805 -24.21 15.09 0.09
C GLY A 805 -24.79 15.05 -1.34
N GLY A 806 -25.11 13.87 -1.91
CA GLY A 806 -26.06 13.80 -3.00
C GLY A 806 -25.53 13.75 -4.44
N GLY A 807 -24.27 13.40 -4.64
CA GLY A 807 -23.76 12.94 -5.93
C GLY A 807 -24.21 11.50 -6.23
N THR A 808 -24.17 11.10 -7.49
CA THR A 808 -24.55 9.74 -7.95
C THR A 808 -23.35 8.86 -8.25
N GLY A 809 -22.13 9.41 -8.16
CA GLY A 809 -20.92 8.81 -8.68
C GLY A 809 -19.85 8.47 -7.64
N GLY A 810 -18.77 7.96 -8.06
CA GLY A 810 -17.73 7.17 -7.46
C GLY A 810 -16.89 7.70 -6.27
N GLY A 811 -17.33 8.75 -5.57
CA GLY A 811 -16.62 9.21 -4.38
C GLY A 811 -15.30 9.95 -4.69
N ARG A 812 -15.23 10.64 -5.83
CA ARG A 812 -14.11 11.54 -6.19
C ARG A 812 -14.60 12.98 -6.34
N ASN A 813 -13.67 13.94 -6.23
CA ASN A 813 -13.88 15.36 -6.52
C ASN A 813 -12.67 15.88 -7.31
N ILE A 814 -12.84 17.03 -7.95
CA ILE A 814 -11.67 17.73 -8.50
C ILE A 814 -11.03 18.59 -7.42
N GLY A 815 -9.69 18.70 -7.48
CA GLY A 815 -8.88 19.51 -6.58
C GLY A 815 -7.60 20.01 -7.26
N TYR A 816 -6.66 20.50 -6.47
CA TYR A 816 -5.37 21.04 -6.91
C TYR A 816 -5.49 22.14 -7.96
N VAL A 817 -6.57 22.92 -7.87
CA VAL A 817 -6.93 23.97 -8.84
C VAL A 817 -6.01 25.17 -8.68
N ASP A 818 -5.42 25.60 -9.79
CA ASP A 818 -4.66 26.84 -9.92
C ASP A 818 -5.39 27.89 -10.78
N THR A 819 -4.97 29.16 -10.68
CA THR A 819 -5.57 30.22 -11.48
C THR A 819 -5.33 30.00 -12.99
N GLY A 820 -6.39 29.95 -13.75
CA GLY A 820 -6.35 29.71 -15.20
C GLY A 820 -6.65 28.29 -15.63
N ASP A 821 -6.76 27.36 -14.67
CA ASP A 821 -7.23 26.01 -14.92
C ASP A 821 -8.68 25.99 -15.34
N TRP A 822 -9.12 24.90 -15.97
CA TRP A 822 -10.50 24.80 -16.42
C TRP A 822 -10.97 23.36 -16.60
N LEU A 823 -12.30 23.19 -16.51
CA LEU A 823 -13.07 21.98 -16.77
C LEU A 823 -14.11 22.24 -17.85
N GLN A 824 -14.43 21.24 -18.68
CA GLN A 824 -15.45 21.33 -19.70
C GLN A 824 -16.34 20.08 -19.71
N TYR A 825 -17.66 20.28 -19.88
CA TYR A 825 -18.67 19.24 -19.94
C TYR A 825 -19.58 19.45 -21.15
N ASN A 826 -20.00 18.36 -21.81
CA ASN A 826 -21.05 18.41 -22.82
C ASN A 826 -22.40 18.21 -22.13
N ILE A 827 -23.34 19.08 -22.36
CA ILE A 827 -24.69 19.02 -21.78
C ILE A 827 -25.74 19.06 -22.86
N ASP A 828 -26.87 18.36 -22.66
CA ASP A 828 -28.07 18.45 -23.51
C ASP A 828 -29.24 18.98 -22.68
N VAL A 829 -29.62 20.22 -22.94
CA VAL A 829 -30.71 20.91 -22.24
C VAL A 829 -32.03 20.52 -22.87
N GLN A 830 -32.84 19.79 -22.12
CA GLN A 830 -34.08 19.21 -22.63
C GLN A 830 -35.17 20.27 -22.95
N THR A 831 -35.22 21.35 -22.23
CA THR A 831 -36.18 22.45 -22.43
C THR A 831 -35.50 23.79 -22.19
N PRO A 832 -35.71 24.83 -23.04
CA PRO A 832 -35.15 26.14 -22.81
C PRO A 832 -35.85 26.81 -21.60
N GLY A 833 -35.10 27.55 -20.80
CA GLY A 833 -35.72 28.26 -19.66
C GLY A 833 -34.69 28.65 -18.59
N SER A 834 -35.22 29.06 -17.43
CA SER A 834 -34.42 29.46 -16.28
C SER A 834 -34.12 28.23 -15.40
N TYR A 835 -32.89 28.04 -15.07
CA TYR A 835 -32.37 26.93 -14.27
C TYR A 835 -31.67 27.42 -13.03
N LEU A 836 -31.89 26.74 -11.90
CA LEU A 836 -31.02 26.85 -10.73
C LEU A 836 -29.80 25.97 -10.99
N ILE A 837 -28.62 26.57 -11.02
CA ILE A 837 -27.34 25.86 -11.05
C ILE A 837 -26.71 25.88 -9.65
N GLU A 838 -26.30 24.73 -9.16
CA GLU A 838 -25.71 24.51 -7.85
C GLU A 838 -24.32 23.88 -8.03
N TYR A 839 -23.37 24.33 -7.21
CA TYR A 839 -21.98 23.87 -7.18
C TYR A 839 -21.62 23.39 -5.79
N ARG A 840 -21.14 22.19 -5.66
CA ARG A 840 -20.69 21.62 -4.39
C ARG A 840 -19.19 21.82 -4.22
N VAL A 841 -18.80 22.78 -3.40
CA VAL A 841 -17.42 23.27 -3.30
C VAL A 841 -16.87 23.17 -1.88
N ALA A 842 -15.51 23.05 -1.77
CA ALA A 842 -14.78 23.12 -0.51
C ALA A 842 -13.47 23.92 -0.70
N SER A 843 -12.99 24.56 0.37
CA SER A 843 -11.69 25.23 0.40
C SER A 843 -11.25 25.47 1.84
N ASP A 844 -9.99 25.18 2.16
CA ASP A 844 -9.43 25.49 3.46
C ASP A 844 -9.02 26.99 3.59
N LEU A 845 -8.77 27.65 2.48
CA LEU A 845 -8.26 29.02 2.46
C LEU A 845 -9.28 30.04 1.96
N GLY A 846 -10.30 29.61 1.21
CA GLY A 846 -11.14 30.46 0.38
C GLY A 846 -10.45 30.88 -0.91
N SER A 847 -11.23 31.15 -1.96
CA SER A 847 -10.72 31.47 -3.31
C SER A 847 -11.58 32.53 -4.00
N SER A 848 -11.00 33.25 -4.97
CA SER A 848 -11.77 34.03 -5.95
C SER A 848 -12.64 33.14 -6.85
N GLY A 849 -12.50 31.82 -6.75
CA GLY A 849 -13.40 30.83 -7.29
C GLY A 849 -13.31 30.68 -8.81
N PHE A 850 -14.46 30.70 -9.47
CA PHE A 850 -14.56 30.33 -10.89
C PHE A 850 -15.64 31.12 -11.64
N ALA A 851 -15.51 31.12 -12.97
CA ALA A 851 -16.56 31.55 -13.90
C ALA A 851 -17.14 30.34 -14.64
N THR A 852 -18.43 30.30 -14.77
CA THR A 852 -19.17 29.29 -15.55
C THR A 852 -19.58 29.89 -16.90
N LEU A 853 -19.25 29.16 -17.98
CA LEU A 853 -19.53 29.58 -19.35
C LEU A 853 -20.40 28.53 -20.05
N ILE A 854 -21.31 28.98 -20.90
CA ILE A 854 -22.03 28.16 -21.88
C ILE A 854 -21.61 28.60 -23.29
N ASN A 855 -21.10 27.66 -24.08
CA ASN A 855 -20.60 27.91 -25.44
C ASN A 855 -19.66 29.12 -25.51
N GLY A 856 -18.79 29.26 -24.49
CA GLY A 856 -17.82 30.34 -24.37
C GLY A 856 -18.36 31.67 -23.83
N THR A 857 -19.66 31.77 -23.54
CA THR A 857 -20.28 32.96 -22.93
C THR A 857 -20.44 32.77 -21.43
N GLU A 858 -19.86 33.67 -20.62
CA GLU A 858 -19.98 33.64 -19.14
C GLU A 858 -21.46 33.86 -18.75
N ILE A 859 -21.97 32.92 -17.95
CA ILE A 859 -23.36 32.94 -17.45
C ILE A 859 -23.44 33.07 -15.94
N ASP A 860 -22.36 32.74 -15.21
CA ASP A 860 -22.29 32.86 -13.75
C ASP A 860 -20.82 33.00 -13.27
N ARG A 861 -20.67 33.52 -12.04
CA ARG A 861 -19.38 33.69 -11.39
C ARG A 861 -19.53 33.50 -9.88
N GLN A 862 -18.76 32.58 -9.33
CA GLN A 862 -18.77 32.25 -7.89
C GLN A 862 -17.39 32.47 -7.27
N SER A 863 -17.38 32.97 -6.01
CA SER A 863 -16.20 32.90 -5.15
C SER A 863 -16.35 31.70 -4.21
N VAL A 864 -15.31 30.93 -3.95
CA VAL A 864 -15.38 29.82 -3.00
C VAL A 864 -15.02 30.30 -1.59
N PRO A 865 -15.92 30.18 -0.61
CA PRO A 865 -15.62 30.58 0.76
C PRO A 865 -14.59 29.67 1.42
N ASN A 866 -13.92 30.16 2.48
CA ASN A 866 -13.21 29.25 3.39
C ASN A 866 -14.24 28.37 4.11
N THR A 867 -14.18 27.07 3.87
CA THR A 867 -15.09 26.10 4.49
C THR A 867 -14.47 25.38 5.71
N GLY A 868 -13.21 25.69 6.04
CA GLY A 868 -12.47 25.11 7.16
C GLY A 868 -11.87 23.75 6.86
N GLY A 869 -11.68 23.40 5.57
CA GLY A 869 -11.03 22.18 5.13
C GLY A 869 -11.34 21.82 3.69
N TRP A 870 -10.42 21.08 3.05
CA TRP A 870 -10.50 20.62 1.65
C TRP A 870 -11.67 19.67 1.35
N GLN A 871 -12.22 19.04 2.38
CA GLN A 871 -13.35 18.12 2.32
C GLN A 871 -14.55 18.59 3.15
N ASN A 872 -14.58 19.86 3.57
CA ASN A 872 -15.71 20.49 4.25
C ASN A 872 -16.61 21.19 3.21
N TRP A 873 -17.63 20.50 2.76
CA TRP A 873 -18.40 20.86 1.59
C TRP A 873 -19.56 21.83 1.88
N VAL A 874 -19.70 22.85 1.01
CA VAL A 874 -20.85 23.76 0.97
C VAL A 874 -21.43 23.81 -0.45
N THR A 875 -22.72 24.12 -0.57
CA THR A 875 -23.35 24.31 -1.87
C THR A 875 -23.56 25.79 -2.13
N GLN A 876 -23.11 26.26 -3.29
CA GLN A 876 -23.38 27.60 -3.82
C GLN A 876 -24.32 27.48 -5.02
N SER A 877 -25.10 28.52 -5.31
CA SER A 877 -26.06 28.47 -6.39
C SER A 877 -26.27 29.82 -7.08
N ALA A 878 -26.72 29.75 -8.33
CA ALA A 878 -27.15 30.88 -9.15
C ALA A 878 -28.36 30.48 -10.00
N THR A 879 -29.02 31.47 -10.58
CA THR A 879 -30.07 31.25 -11.60
C THR A 879 -29.49 31.65 -12.95
N VAL A 880 -29.62 30.76 -13.95
CA VAL A 880 -29.07 30.96 -15.29
C VAL A 880 -30.13 30.60 -16.36
N ASP A 881 -30.10 31.26 -17.49
CA ASP A 881 -31.00 30.95 -18.61
C ASP A 881 -30.26 30.08 -19.63
N LEU A 882 -30.84 28.91 -19.97
CA LEU A 882 -30.28 27.98 -20.94
C LEU A 882 -31.18 27.79 -22.14
N GLN A 883 -30.60 27.61 -23.29
CA GLN A 883 -31.30 27.23 -24.52
C GLN A 883 -31.47 25.72 -24.60
N ALA A 884 -32.39 25.20 -25.36
CA ALA A 884 -32.52 23.76 -25.58
C ALA A 884 -31.45 23.24 -26.54
N GLY A 885 -31.08 21.95 -26.37
CA GLY A 885 -30.13 21.21 -27.20
C GLY A 885 -28.72 21.10 -26.57
N GLU A 886 -27.82 20.51 -27.37
CA GLU A 886 -26.45 20.28 -26.97
C GLU A 886 -25.65 21.59 -26.79
N GLN A 887 -24.94 21.73 -25.69
CA GLN A 887 -24.16 22.88 -25.32
C GLN A 887 -22.89 22.45 -24.59
N VAL A 888 -21.90 23.33 -24.55
CA VAL A 888 -20.66 23.14 -23.82
C VAL A 888 -20.68 24.00 -22.55
N LEU A 889 -20.74 23.35 -21.38
CA LEU A 889 -20.57 23.98 -20.08
C LEU A 889 -19.09 23.96 -19.71
N ARG A 890 -18.53 25.11 -19.32
CA ARG A 890 -17.13 25.23 -18.94
C ARG A 890 -16.98 26.00 -17.62
N ILE A 891 -16.13 25.49 -16.73
CA ILE A 891 -15.73 26.11 -15.49
C ILE A 891 -14.29 26.62 -15.65
N ASN A 892 -14.08 27.94 -15.56
CA ASN A 892 -12.74 28.53 -15.59
C ASN A 892 -12.33 28.98 -14.19
N ALA A 893 -11.21 28.54 -13.67
CA ALA A 893 -10.68 28.94 -12.36
C ALA A 893 -10.16 30.39 -12.40
N LEU A 894 -10.70 31.23 -11.55
CA LEU A 894 -10.33 32.64 -11.36
C LEU A 894 -9.33 32.82 -10.21
N GLY A 895 -9.19 31.80 -9.38
CA GLY A 895 -8.24 31.73 -8.28
C GLY A 895 -7.98 30.28 -7.87
N PRO A 896 -6.86 30.04 -7.15
CA PRO A 896 -6.41 28.70 -6.78
C PRO A 896 -7.11 28.19 -5.53
N SER A 897 -6.79 26.95 -5.16
CA SER A 897 -7.03 26.38 -3.82
C SER A 897 -8.49 26.15 -3.47
N TRP A 898 -9.22 25.44 -4.30
CA TRP A 898 -10.59 25.00 -4.06
C TRP A 898 -10.88 23.65 -4.74
N ASN A 899 -11.87 22.97 -4.21
CA ASN A 899 -12.36 21.68 -4.69
C ASN A 899 -13.81 21.80 -5.19
N LEU A 900 -14.19 20.99 -6.19
CA LEU A 900 -15.55 20.87 -6.70
C LEU A 900 -15.92 19.39 -6.75
N ASN A 901 -17.07 19.02 -6.16
CA ASN A 901 -17.56 17.64 -6.15
C ASN A 901 -18.58 17.38 -7.27
N TRP A 902 -19.59 18.24 -7.39
CA TRP A 902 -20.60 18.12 -8.44
C TRP A 902 -21.20 19.48 -8.83
N ILE A 903 -21.81 19.49 -10.02
CA ILE A 903 -22.63 20.59 -10.53
C ILE A 903 -24.03 20.04 -10.76
N ARG A 904 -25.08 20.68 -10.25
CA ARG A 904 -26.46 20.28 -10.45
C ARG A 904 -27.23 21.40 -11.15
N LEU A 905 -28.00 21.05 -12.17
CA LEU A 905 -28.93 21.95 -12.85
C LEU A 905 -30.35 21.44 -12.66
N SER A 906 -31.21 22.28 -12.10
CA SER A 906 -32.65 22.01 -11.91
C SER A 906 -33.50 23.12 -12.49
N VAL A 907 -34.71 22.83 -12.96
CA VAL A 907 -35.59 23.85 -13.50
C VAL A 907 -35.91 24.83 -12.35
N SER A 908 -35.70 26.14 -12.59
CA SER A 908 -36.09 27.17 -11.64
C SER A 908 -37.62 27.29 -11.56
N ASN A 909 -38.20 27.10 -10.36
CA ASN A 909 -39.64 27.22 -10.14
C ASN A 909 -40.10 28.67 -10.18
#